data_7574338c9dbcab478d504d73b39df9d1
#
_entry.id   7574338c9dbcab478d504d73b39df9d1
#
_cell.length_a   1.000
_cell.length_b   1.000
_cell.length_c   1.000
_cell.angle_alpha   90.00
_cell.angle_beta   90.00
_cell.angle_gamma   90.00
#
_symmetry.space_group_name_H-M   'P 1'
#
loop_
_entity.id
_entity.type
_entity.pdbx_description
1 polymer ?
#
loop_
_entity_poly.entity_id
_entity_poly.type
_entity_poly.pdbx_seq_one_letter_code
_entity_poly.pdbx_strand_id
1 'polypeptide(L)'
;MSVQLIVFPQSYEGQFSSIATSANNFIVDGIDFNTINTSSSYDSGSGLQEAINNQPPSVVNTWYRYRTTGSGTPTLPTELSGNLTLYSVSSSSFCGIYQKLSNLVVGTVYEIALDLTTTGTGFVLFNIFHGSTQVSTNFVNANLSQLTYTFTAQSTTPTIVITYFNTVTANIAISNISVLQQGIIPTTIYTDLQDGQVICDLYEDEDIPLSLSVDDFKNVAEKVQSYSKAFNLPATKRNNQIFDNIFELTRTDNGLNFNPYKRTKAILKQDGFLLFEGYLRMLDISDKSGETSYNVNLYSEVIAFADVLGDKTFSDLDFTELTHDYQKTNIINSWNNAPSAGITYTNASTSGFRNANDTVKYPFVDWTHQQLVGGSSGTGAIVGNPEYTALEQIFRPFINVKYLIDRIFEVVPFTYESEFFDTDDFKKLYMDFNWGSENAPVVIDNTQYLGLYWYSIGTGGVANFATTSYTNMILNSNVATPSAVPPPNYNTSTHIITSTVVNETYDITYSYRIENADSVPRTVECQWLYNSTPINNSGVITIASGGVFQYIGNFSQVMTNVGDTLQVQFKSDVGGVVRQAQFTGYWTGDVIFQVGTSAITNNTILQTLRGEIGQWDFLKGLLTMFNLVTLPDEDNPSNIKIEPYNDVFIPTATAGDTLADRGITHDWTEKIDVSEMKLMPLTDLNKKTIFKFVEDEDDFAFMNYKRQVGGHLYGSKKYDASEFTILAGEDEIIAEPFAATIVKPLEDMWSDIITPALYSMNDDGTSEGFENSPRIMFNNGIQATGASYYIPAQNGITSSNETNYLQFSHIKDGGTSISNYADFHFGQCQLIGNTASTLNNLFNLYWLPYYSELYNPDTRIMTIKVNLSPSDINTFKFNDTVFIKNRTFRVNKIDYKPNDLATVEFILIP
;
A
#
# COMPACT_ATOMS: atom_id res chain seq x y z
N MET A 1 31.57 18.69 33.50
CA MET A 1 30.46 18.37 32.61
C MET A 1 30.89 17.18 31.76
N SER A 2 30.15 16.09 31.79
CA SER A 2 30.56 14.86 31.11
C SER A 2 29.83 14.70 29.79
N VAL A 3 30.58 14.80 28.69
CA VAL A 3 30.03 14.41 27.36
C VAL A 3 30.20 12.91 27.22
N GLN A 4 29.19 12.22 26.74
CA GLN A 4 29.19 10.78 26.54
C GLN A 4 28.68 10.48 25.12
N LEU A 5 29.50 9.80 24.34
CA LEU A 5 29.11 9.20 23.08
C LEU A 5 28.83 7.72 23.34
N ILE A 6 27.58 7.34 23.16
CA ILE A 6 27.10 5.97 23.35
C ILE A 6 26.87 5.38 21.98
N VAL A 7 27.39 4.21 21.72
CA VAL A 7 27.19 3.49 20.46
C VAL A 7 26.59 2.11 20.71
N PHE A 8 25.94 1.58 19.71
CA PHE A 8 25.43 0.20 19.68
C PHE A 8 26.31 -0.61 18.71
N PRO A 9 27.31 -1.36 19.23
CA PRO A 9 28.21 -2.12 18.36
C PRO A 9 27.45 -3.05 17.42
N GLN A 10 27.88 -3.14 16.18
CA GLN A 10 27.22 -3.96 15.14
C GLN A 10 27.26 -5.47 15.42
N SER A 11 28.15 -5.90 16.31
CA SER A 11 28.22 -7.28 16.80
C SER A 11 27.10 -7.68 17.75
N TYR A 12 26.29 -6.72 18.17
CA TYR A 12 25.18 -6.98 19.06
C TYR A 12 23.95 -7.39 18.26
N GLU A 13 23.53 -8.67 18.39
CA GLU A 13 22.34 -9.21 17.70
C GLU A 13 21.01 -8.84 18.41
N GLY A 14 21.02 -8.02 19.46
CA GLY A 14 19.81 -7.51 20.10
C GLY A 14 19.09 -6.50 19.22
N GLN A 15 17.79 -6.46 19.30
CA GLN A 15 17.01 -5.43 18.63
C GLN A 15 17.27 -4.07 19.29
N PHE A 16 17.80 -3.10 18.52
CA PHE A 16 17.96 -1.72 18.98
C PHE A 16 16.64 -0.96 19.19
N SER A 17 15.53 -1.55 18.78
CA SER A 17 14.19 -0.99 18.84
C SER A 17 13.60 -0.86 20.24
N SER A 18 14.31 -1.25 21.26
CA SER A 18 13.81 -1.10 22.63
C SER A 18 14.61 -0.09 23.45
N ILE A 19 14.86 1.09 22.94
CA ILE A 19 14.83 2.24 23.84
C ILE A 19 13.35 2.40 24.16
N ALA A 20 13.00 1.74 25.22
CA ALA A 20 11.69 1.51 25.64
C ALA A 20 10.94 2.83 25.77
N THR A 21 10.11 3.03 24.93
CA THR A 21 8.71 2.81 25.29
C THR A 21 8.67 1.45 25.96
N SER A 22 8.11 1.35 27.13
CA SER A 22 7.72 0.09 27.72
C SER A 22 7.24 -0.81 26.60
N ALA A 23 8.13 -1.66 26.08
CA ALA A 23 7.78 -2.60 25.05
C ALA A 23 6.84 -3.57 25.77
N ASN A 24 5.57 -3.27 25.65
CA ASN A 24 4.54 -4.20 25.95
C ASN A 24 4.80 -5.35 25.00
N ASN A 25 5.46 -6.40 25.50
CA ASN A 25 5.66 -7.62 24.74
C ASN A 25 4.27 -8.24 24.58
N PHE A 26 3.54 -7.76 23.58
CA PHE A 26 2.28 -8.37 23.19
C PHE A 26 2.59 -9.75 22.62
N ILE A 27 2.11 -10.77 23.30
CA ILE A 27 2.07 -12.14 22.77
C ILE A 27 0.90 -12.26 21.79
N VAL A 28 -0.16 -11.49 22.03
CA VAL A 28 -1.31 -11.29 21.14
C VAL A 28 -1.67 -9.82 21.22
N ASP A 29 -1.60 -9.11 20.12
CA ASP A 29 -1.97 -7.70 20.00
C ASP A 29 -3.18 -7.60 19.07
N GLY A 30 -4.33 -7.43 19.70
CA GLY A 30 -5.63 -7.42 19.02
C GLY A 30 -6.05 -8.79 18.44
N ILE A 31 -7.28 -8.89 18.03
CA ILE A 31 -7.75 -10.03 17.23
C ILE A 31 -8.09 -9.51 15.83
N ASP A 32 -7.40 -10.03 14.84
CA ASP A 32 -8.01 -10.18 13.54
C ASP A 32 -8.96 -11.37 13.60
N PHE A 33 -10.26 -11.10 13.73
CA PHE A 33 -11.29 -12.15 13.74
C PHE A 33 -11.37 -12.92 12.43
N ASN A 34 -10.74 -12.46 11.36
CA ASN A 34 -10.57 -13.21 10.12
C ASN A 34 -9.65 -14.42 10.32
N THR A 35 -8.83 -14.44 11.36
CA THR A 35 -7.98 -15.60 11.72
C THR A 35 -8.72 -16.66 12.54
N ILE A 36 -9.99 -16.45 12.87
CA ILE A 36 -10.78 -17.50 13.53
C ILE A 36 -11.03 -18.62 12.53
N ASN A 37 -10.55 -19.80 12.86
CA ASN A 37 -10.81 -20.98 12.05
C ASN A 37 -12.31 -21.34 12.10
N THR A 38 -13.05 -20.85 11.11
CA THR A 38 -14.50 -21.06 11.02
C THR A 38 -14.87 -22.49 10.59
N SER A 39 -13.93 -23.22 10.00
CA SER A 39 -14.11 -24.63 9.63
C SER A 39 -13.93 -25.58 10.83
N SER A 40 -13.33 -25.10 11.92
CA SER A 40 -13.11 -25.86 13.14
C SER A 40 -14.03 -25.38 14.25
N SER A 41 -15.07 -26.12 14.53
CA SER A 41 -15.97 -25.89 15.64
C SER A 41 -16.21 -27.20 16.40
N TYR A 42 -16.26 -27.15 17.71
CA TYR A 42 -16.49 -28.32 18.52
C TYR A 42 -17.73 -28.18 19.40
N ASP A 43 -18.63 -29.17 19.31
CA ASP A 43 -19.81 -29.32 20.15
C ASP A 43 -19.46 -30.26 21.33
N SER A 44 -19.27 -29.70 22.51
CA SER A 44 -18.90 -30.46 23.71
C SER A 44 -20.13 -30.84 24.53
N GLY A 45 -20.27 -32.14 24.84
CA GLY A 45 -21.36 -32.63 25.72
C GLY A 45 -21.12 -32.39 27.19
N SER A 46 -19.89 -32.28 27.66
CA SER A 46 -19.52 -32.21 29.06
C SER A 46 -18.66 -31.00 29.46
N GLY A 47 -18.46 -30.05 28.56
CA GLY A 47 -17.81 -28.77 28.86
C GLY A 47 -16.47 -28.55 28.18
N LEU A 48 -15.77 -27.52 28.63
CA LEU A 48 -14.53 -27.00 28.05
C LEU A 48 -13.41 -28.04 27.94
N GLN A 49 -13.22 -28.85 28.97
CA GLN A 49 -12.18 -29.89 29.02
C GLN A 49 -12.33 -30.90 27.89
N GLU A 50 -13.57 -31.27 27.60
CA GLU A 50 -13.87 -32.18 26.48
C GLU A 50 -13.53 -31.53 25.13
N ALA A 51 -13.82 -30.25 24.95
CA ALA A 51 -13.48 -29.52 23.73
C ALA A 51 -11.97 -29.51 23.46
N ILE A 52 -11.16 -29.21 24.49
CA ILE A 52 -9.69 -29.19 24.38
C ILE A 52 -9.12 -30.58 24.16
N ASN A 53 -9.68 -31.63 24.78
CA ASN A 53 -9.19 -32.97 24.63
C ASN A 53 -9.48 -33.55 23.24
N ASN A 54 -10.65 -33.25 22.66
CA ASN A 54 -11.08 -33.83 21.37
C ASN A 54 -10.69 -32.96 20.17
N GLN A 55 -10.47 -31.67 20.39
CA GLN A 55 -9.98 -30.75 19.36
C GLN A 55 -8.86 -29.85 19.92
N PRO A 56 -7.68 -30.42 20.24
CA PRO A 56 -6.57 -29.62 20.73
C PRO A 56 -6.13 -28.62 19.65
N PRO A 57 -5.79 -27.38 20.02
CA PRO A 57 -5.30 -26.40 19.07
C PRO A 57 -3.96 -26.87 18.52
N SER A 58 -3.94 -27.23 17.25
CA SER A 58 -2.76 -27.76 16.56
C SER A 58 -1.85 -26.66 16.01
N VAL A 59 -2.41 -25.49 15.75
CA VAL A 59 -1.70 -24.33 15.19
C VAL A 59 -1.60 -23.26 16.27
N VAL A 60 -0.38 -22.77 16.51
CA VAL A 60 -0.14 -21.63 17.41
C VAL A 60 -0.72 -20.35 16.80
N ASN A 61 -1.16 -19.44 17.69
CA ASN A 61 -1.74 -18.14 17.30
C ASN A 61 -2.97 -18.22 16.38
N THR A 62 -3.69 -19.34 16.41
CA THR A 62 -4.96 -19.50 15.67
C THR A 62 -6.10 -19.71 16.67
N TRP A 63 -7.16 -18.94 16.51
CA TRP A 63 -8.34 -19.08 17.35
C TRP A 63 -9.26 -20.20 16.87
N TYR A 64 -9.77 -20.98 17.82
CA TYR A 64 -10.74 -22.06 17.64
C TYR A 64 -12.03 -21.73 18.38
N ARG A 65 -13.17 -22.21 17.87
CA ARG A 65 -14.48 -22.01 18.46
C ARG A 65 -14.99 -23.28 19.12
N TYR A 66 -15.71 -23.16 20.21
CA TYR A 66 -16.45 -24.27 20.78
C TYR A 66 -17.77 -23.81 21.40
N ARG A 67 -18.66 -24.75 21.61
CA ARG A 67 -19.87 -24.58 22.43
C ARG A 67 -20.17 -25.84 23.22
N THR A 68 -20.88 -25.71 24.31
CA THR A 68 -21.40 -26.84 25.10
C THR A 68 -22.84 -27.14 24.66
N THR A 69 -23.24 -28.42 24.76
CA THR A 69 -24.55 -28.93 24.32
C THR A 69 -25.41 -29.39 25.49
N GLY A 70 -25.48 -28.66 26.59
CA GLY A 70 -26.25 -28.98 27.81
C GLY A 70 -27.77 -28.79 27.62
N SER A 71 -28.45 -28.14 28.57
CA SER A 71 -29.87 -27.88 28.53
C SER A 71 -30.36 -26.86 27.51
N GLY A 72 -29.73 -26.78 26.38
CA GLY A 72 -29.93 -25.92 25.22
C GLY A 72 -28.63 -25.80 24.47
N THR A 73 -28.66 -25.55 23.16
CA THR A 73 -27.46 -25.41 22.36
C THR A 73 -27.27 -23.94 21.98
N PRO A 74 -26.27 -23.23 22.52
CA PRO A 74 -26.00 -21.85 22.17
C PRO A 74 -25.49 -21.76 20.71
N THR A 75 -25.65 -20.62 20.10
CA THR A 75 -24.99 -20.31 18.83
C THR A 75 -23.48 -20.36 19.02
N LEU A 76 -22.74 -20.88 18.05
CA LEU A 76 -21.27 -20.76 18.03
C LEU A 76 -20.86 -19.29 17.98
N PRO A 77 -19.70 -18.91 18.52
CA PRO A 77 -19.18 -17.56 18.40
C PRO A 77 -19.27 -17.06 16.95
N THR A 78 -19.85 -15.88 16.77
CA THR A 78 -20.03 -15.25 15.45
C THR A 78 -19.29 -13.91 15.39
N GLU A 79 -18.63 -13.66 14.27
CA GLU A 79 -17.98 -12.39 14.00
C GLU A 79 -18.93 -11.49 13.22
N LEU A 80 -18.99 -10.21 13.58
CA LEU A 80 -19.71 -9.17 12.86
C LEU A 80 -19.02 -7.83 13.05
N SER A 81 -18.56 -7.22 11.97
CA SER A 81 -17.97 -5.86 11.97
C SER A 81 -16.81 -5.69 12.97
N GLY A 82 -15.88 -6.63 13.01
CA GLY A 82 -14.71 -6.59 13.88
C GLY A 82 -14.99 -6.93 15.35
N ASN A 83 -16.20 -7.36 15.68
CA ASN A 83 -16.56 -7.82 17.03
C ASN A 83 -16.93 -9.30 17.02
N LEU A 84 -16.54 -10.02 18.07
CA LEU A 84 -16.90 -11.41 18.23
C LEU A 84 -18.02 -11.54 19.27
N THR A 85 -19.14 -12.09 18.87
CA THR A 85 -20.28 -12.33 19.77
C THR A 85 -20.19 -13.72 20.39
N LEU A 86 -20.16 -13.78 21.72
CA LEU A 86 -20.23 -15.00 22.52
C LEU A 86 -21.64 -15.16 23.10
N TYR A 87 -22.13 -16.39 23.17
CA TYR A 87 -23.49 -16.72 23.56
C TYR A 87 -23.53 -17.63 24.77
N SER A 88 -24.50 -17.45 25.66
CA SER A 88 -24.84 -18.37 26.74
C SER A 88 -26.37 -18.58 26.78
N VAL A 89 -26.81 -19.79 27.03
CA VAL A 89 -28.23 -20.14 27.16
C VAL A 89 -28.57 -20.47 28.63
N SER A 90 -27.65 -21.12 29.32
CA SER A 90 -27.78 -21.50 30.71
C SER A 90 -26.42 -21.72 31.35
N SER A 91 -26.36 -22.00 32.64
CA SER A 91 -25.12 -22.33 33.35
C SER A 91 -24.39 -23.60 32.82
N SER A 92 -25.02 -24.39 32.01
CA SER A 92 -24.43 -25.60 31.38
C SER A 92 -24.37 -25.54 29.84
N SER A 93 -24.84 -24.42 29.25
CA SER A 93 -24.91 -24.25 27.82
C SER A 93 -24.39 -22.89 27.39
N PHE A 94 -23.15 -22.80 27.00
CA PHE A 94 -22.41 -21.59 26.64
C PHE A 94 -21.39 -21.85 25.54
N CYS A 95 -20.83 -20.80 24.97
CA CYS A 95 -19.78 -20.90 23.95
C CYS A 95 -18.56 -20.03 24.29
N GLY A 96 -17.47 -20.30 23.60
CA GLY A 96 -16.23 -19.58 23.77
C GLY A 96 -15.24 -19.82 22.63
N ILE A 97 -14.09 -19.22 22.80
CA ILE A 97 -12.94 -19.35 21.92
C ILE A 97 -11.71 -19.79 22.70
N TYR A 98 -10.77 -20.44 22.01
CA TYR A 98 -9.50 -20.84 22.62
C TYR A 98 -8.37 -20.78 21.61
N GLN A 99 -7.15 -20.49 22.11
CA GLN A 99 -5.94 -20.35 21.31
C GLN A 99 -4.73 -20.92 22.05
N LYS A 100 -3.83 -21.56 21.31
CA LYS A 100 -2.52 -21.95 21.82
C LYS A 100 -1.53 -20.81 21.60
N LEU A 101 -0.97 -20.31 22.67
CA LEU A 101 0.09 -19.30 22.64
C LEU A 101 1.46 -19.93 22.33
N SER A 102 2.42 -19.11 21.99
CA SER A 102 3.82 -19.50 21.76
C SER A 102 4.78 -18.53 22.43
N ASN A 103 6.00 -18.99 22.69
CA ASN A 103 7.12 -18.19 23.16
C ASN A 103 6.92 -17.54 24.56
N LEU A 104 6.05 -18.05 25.41
CA LEU A 104 5.96 -17.58 26.80
C LEU A 104 7.17 -18.06 27.61
N VAL A 105 7.58 -17.23 28.56
CA VAL A 105 8.64 -17.55 29.52
C VAL A 105 8.03 -18.17 30.78
N VAL A 106 8.42 -19.39 31.13
CA VAL A 106 7.92 -20.07 32.32
C VAL A 106 8.28 -19.29 33.59
N GLY A 107 7.31 -19.12 34.45
CA GLY A 107 7.47 -18.36 35.71
C GLY A 107 7.13 -16.88 35.59
N THR A 108 6.91 -16.37 34.38
CA THR A 108 6.55 -14.96 34.15
C THR A 108 5.03 -14.76 34.18
N VAL A 109 4.61 -13.61 34.70
CA VAL A 109 3.21 -13.20 34.76
C VAL A 109 2.78 -12.55 33.44
N TYR A 110 1.63 -12.96 32.93
CA TYR A 110 0.98 -12.40 31.75
C TYR A 110 -0.42 -11.90 32.09
N GLU A 111 -0.86 -10.86 31.42
CA GLU A 111 -2.21 -10.33 31.49
C GLU A 111 -2.95 -10.59 30.19
N ILE A 112 -4.14 -11.14 30.26
CA ILE A 112 -5.11 -11.17 29.18
C ILE A 112 -6.03 -9.99 29.39
N ALA A 113 -6.19 -9.12 28.37
CA ALA A 113 -7.16 -8.05 28.37
C ALA A 113 -8.08 -8.18 27.17
N LEU A 114 -9.32 -7.76 27.31
CA LEU A 114 -10.29 -7.64 26.23
C LEU A 114 -11.29 -6.54 26.52
N ASP A 115 -11.82 -5.93 25.44
CA ASP A 115 -12.87 -4.93 25.52
C ASP A 115 -14.23 -5.57 25.27
N LEU A 116 -15.26 -5.12 26.01
CA LEU A 116 -16.64 -5.46 25.73
C LEU A 116 -17.30 -4.29 24.99
N THR A 117 -17.68 -4.54 23.73
CA THR A 117 -18.46 -3.57 22.94
C THR A 117 -19.93 -3.57 23.35
N THR A 118 -20.42 -4.66 23.93
CA THR A 118 -21.71 -4.75 24.62
C THR A 118 -21.50 -5.36 25.99
N THR A 119 -21.75 -4.58 27.02
CA THR A 119 -21.75 -5.08 28.41
C THR A 119 -23.04 -5.86 28.67
N GLY A 120 -22.96 -6.88 29.53
CA GLY A 120 -24.09 -7.74 29.84
C GLY A 120 -24.10 -8.21 31.29
N THR A 121 -25.10 -8.99 31.66
CA THR A 121 -25.12 -9.74 32.93
C THR A 121 -24.36 -11.06 32.73
N GLY A 122 -23.74 -11.58 33.77
CA GLY A 122 -22.96 -12.84 33.72
C GLY A 122 -21.47 -12.60 33.86
N PHE A 123 -20.69 -13.59 33.43
CA PHE A 123 -19.24 -13.61 33.62
C PHE A 123 -18.53 -13.99 32.34
N VAL A 124 -17.36 -13.39 32.12
CA VAL A 124 -16.35 -13.91 31.19
C VAL A 124 -15.41 -14.78 32.02
N LEU A 125 -15.23 -16.02 31.57
CA LEU A 125 -14.30 -16.96 32.17
C LEU A 125 -13.00 -16.98 31.37
N PHE A 126 -11.92 -16.74 32.05
CA PHE A 126 -10.57 -16.96 31.56
C PHE A 126 -10.03 -18.28 32.13
N ASN A 127 -9.65 -19.19 31.26
CA ASN A 127 -9.05 -20.46 31.64
C ASN A 127 -7.71 -20.64 30.93
N ILE A 128 -6.75 -21.16 31.68
CA ILE A 128 -5.40 -21.47 31.16
C ILE A 128 -5.18 -22.97 31.26
N PHE A 129 -4.74 -23.58 30.16
CA PHE A 129 -4.44 -25.00 30.05
C PHE A 129 -2.99 -25.26 29.67
N HIS A 130 -2.41 -26.29 30.26
CA HIS A 130 -1.16 -26.91 29.81
C HIS A 130 -1.49 -28.27 29.19
N GLY A 131 -1.44 -28.35 27.87
CA GLY A 131 -1.98 -29.50 27.15
C GLY A 131 -3.47 -29.64 27.48
N SER A 132 -3.86 -30.74 28.07
CA SER A 132 -5.25 -31.01 28.50
C SER A 132 -5.55 -30.66 29.96
N THR A 133 -4.56 -30.18 30.73
CA THR A 133 -4.74 -29.88 32.16
C THR A 133 -5.05 -28.41 32.40
N GLN A 134 -6.18 -28.11 33.02
CA GLN A 134 -6.51 -26.76 33.42
C GLN A 134 -5.70 -26.36 34.66
N VAL A 135 -4.92 -25.28 34.54
CA VAL A 135 -4.01 -24.80 35.58
C VAL A 135 -4.50 -23.54 36.26
N SER A 136 -5.38 -22.80 35.62
CA SER A 136 -5.94 -21.57 36.16
C SER A 136 -7.33 -21.32 35.59
N THR A 137 -8.20 -20.68 36.41
CA THR A 137 -9.53 -20.20 36.01
C THR A 137 -9.90 -18.96 36.78
N ASN A 138 -10.55 -18.01 36.12
CA ASN A 138 -11.09 -16.81 36.78
C ASN A 138 -12.41 -16.39 36.13
N PHE A 139 -13.30 -15.85 36.95
CA PHE A 139 -14.61 -15.33 36.59
C PHE A 139 -14.61 -13.81 36.74
N VAL A 140 -14.75 -13.08 35.68
CA VAL A 140 -14.80 -11.62 35.67
C VAL A 140 -16.20 -11.18 35.23
N ASN A 141 -16.80 -10.23 35.95
CA ASN A 141 -18.14 -9.73 35.64
C ASN A 141 -18.18 -9.07 34.27
N ALA A 142 -19.15 -9.47 33.44
CA ALA A 142 -19.34 -8.92 32.10
C ALA A 142 -20.03 -7.54 32.05
N ASN A 143 -19.99 -6.78 33.13
CA ASN A 143 -20.59 -5.45 33.26
C ASN A 143 -19.59 -4.29 33.08
N LEU A 144 -18.33 -4.61 32.89
CA LEU A 144 -17.25 -3.63 32.67
C LEU A 144 -16.94 -3.55 31.18
N SER A 145 -16.56 -2.38 30.69
CA SER A 145 -16.17 -2.17 29.28
C SER A 145 -14.84 -2.82 28.95
N GLN A 146 -13.96 -2.99 29.90
CA GLN A 146 -12.68 -3.68 29.77
C GLN A 146 -12.53 -4.74 30.84
N LEU A 147 -12.08 -5.92 30.45
CA LEU A 147 -11.85 -7.04 31.36
C LEU A 147 -10.39 -7.47 31.27
N THR A 148 -9.79 -7.74 32.43
CA THR A 148 -8.42 -8.21 32.55
C THR A 148 -8.29 -9.44 33.43
N TYR A 149 -7.32 -10.30 33.13
CA TYR A 149 -6.98 -11.46 33.96
C TYR A 149 -5.48 -11.74 33.86
N THR A 150 -4.81 -11.86 35.02
CA THR A 150 -3.38 -12.19 35.09
C THR A 150 -3.15 -13.66 35.40
N PHE A 151 -2.16 -14.28 34.79
CA PHE A 151 -1.75 -15.65 35.06
C PHE A 151 -0.22 -15.78 34.98
N THR A 152 0.34 -16.77 35.72
CA THR A 152 1.76 -17.11 35.63
C THR A 152 1.92 -18.27 34.65
N ALA A 153 2.75 -18.09 33.61
CA ALA A 153 2.99 -19.14 32.63
C ALA A 153 3.75 -20.30 33.27
N GLN A 154 3.22 -21.52 33.18
CA GLN A 154 3.86 -22.76 33.60
C GLN A 154 4.38 -23.57 32.42
N SER A 155 4.15 -23.14 31.17
CA SER A 155 4.76 -23.69 29.95
C SER A 155 5.01 -22.58 28.92
N THR A 156 5.86 -22.86 27.94
CA THR A 156 6.15 -21.96 26.81
C THR A 156 5.00 -21.86 25.81
N THR A 157 4.03 -22.78 25.88
CA THR A 157 2.92 -22.86 24.93
C THR A 157 1.59 -23.20 25.60
N PRO A 158 1.10 -22.38 26.55
CA PRO A 158 -0.20 -22.63 27.17
C PRO A 158 -1.34 -22.39 26.18
N THR A 159 -2.51 -22.97 26.46
CA THR A 159 -3.76 -22.64 25.76
C THR A 159 -4.58 -21.72 26.64
N ILE A 160 -4.93 -20.56 26.11
CA ILE A 160 -5.89 -19.65 26.75
C ILE A 160 -7.28 -19.91 26.19
N VAL A 161 -8.29 -19.75 27.06
CA VAL A 161 -9.70 -19.93 26.70
C VAL A 161 -10.50 -18.78 27.27
N ILE A 162 -11.35 -18.20 26.44
CA ILE A 162 -12.26 -17.12 26.80
C ILE A 162 -13.68 -17.61 26.55
N THR A 163 -14.51 -17.61 27.57
CA THR A 163 -15.86 -18.16 27.55
C THR A 163 -16.83 -17.16 28.16
N TYR A 164 -17.99 -16.97 27.55
CA TYR A 164 -19.07 -16.24 28.18
C TYR A 164 -20.03 -17.19 28.88
N PHE A 165 -20.31 -16.90 30.14
CA PHE A 165 -21.14 -17.71 31.01
C PHE A 165 -22.25 -16.87 31.66
N ASN A 166 -23.49 -17.33 31.53
CA ASN A 166 -24.65 -16.74 32.18
C ASN A 166 -25.65 -17.83 32.58
N THR A 167 -26.48 -17.53 33.56
CA THR A 167 -27.54 -18.43 34.01
C THR A 167 -28.81 -18.34 33.17
N VAL A 168 -28.91 -17.33 32.33
CA VAL A 168 -30.03 -17.08 31.41
C VAL A 168 -29.50 -16.89 30.00
N THR A 169 -30.39 -16.98 29.00
CA THR A 169 -30.04 -16.72 27.60
C THR A 169 -29.58 -15.27 27.43
N ALA A 170 -28.31 -15.09 27.08
CA ALA A 170 -27.67 -13.80 26.85
C ALA A 170 -26.48 -13.92 25.90
N ASN A 171 -25.99 -12.78 25.43
CA ASN A 171 -24.78 -12.67 24.63
C ASN A 171 -23.98 -11.42 25.01
N ILE A 172 -22.69 -11.41 24.70
CA ILE A 172 -21.80 -10.26 24.75
C ILE A 172 -21.00 -10.17 23.46
N ALA A 173 -20.60 -8.97 23.09
CA ALA A 173 -19.67 -8.75 22.00
C ALA A 173 -18.33 -8.28 22.57
N ILE A 174 -17.26 -8.95 22.16
CA ILE A 174 -15.88 -8.69 22.60
C ILE A 174 -15.03 -8.20 21.42
N SER A 175 -14.04 -7.38 21.73
CA SER A 175 -13.05 -6.88 20.80
C SER A 175 -11.69 -6.73 21.49
N ASN A 176 -10.67 -6.36 20.73
CA ASN A 176 -9.33 -5.98 21.24
C ASN A 176 -8.73 -6.96 22.25
N ILE A 177 -8.76 -8.27 21.96
CA ILE A 177 -8.11 -9.23 22.87
C ILE A 177 -6.60 -9.08 22.75
N SER A 178 -5.93 -8.90 23.88
CA SER A 178 -4.48 -8.84 23.97
C SER A 178 -3.96 -9.75 25.08
N VAL A 179 -2.75 -10.26 24.91
CA VAL A 179 -2.01 -10.99 25.94
C VAL A 179 -0.66 -10.32 26.12
N LEU A 180 -0.46 -9.73 27.28
CA LEU A 180 0.68 -8.90 27.60
C LEU A 180 1.52 -9.55 28.70
N GLN A 181 2.84 -9.56 28.54
CA GLN A 181 3.75 -9.94 29.63
C GLN A 181 3.73 -8.87 30.72
N GLN A 182 3.29 -9.22 31.92
CA GLN A 182 3.38 -8.35 33.09
C GLN A 182 4.68 -8.58 33.89
N GLY A 183 5.22 -7.50 34.45
CA GLY A 183 6.32 -7.61 35.40
C GLY A 183 7.68 -7.25 34.87
N ILE A 184 7.77 -6.53 33.76
CA ILE A 184 8.80 -5.51 33.61
C ILE A 184 8.08 -4.16 33.76
N ILE A 185 7.72 -3.79 35.00
CA ILE A 185 7.87 -2.38 35.32
C ILE A 185 9.36 -2.18 35.13
N PRO A 186 9.83 -1.37 34.17
CA PRO A 186 11.16 -0.85 34.29
C PRO A 186 11.09 -0.05 35.60
N THR A 187 11.52 -0.64 36.68
CA THR A 187 12.14 0.14 37.71
C THR A 187 13.20 0.83 36.93
N THR A 188 13.05 2.11 36.68
CA THR A 188 14.06 2.98 36.17
C THR A 188 15.16 2.97 37.25
N ILE A 189 15.84 1.87 37.35
CA ILE A 189 17.20 1.87 37.86
C ILE A 189 17.90 2.50 36.67
N TYR A 190 18.20 3.78 36.80
CA TYR A 190 19.15 4.47 35.95
C TYR A 190 20.50 3.77 36.14
N THR A 191 20.65 2.59 35.58
CA THR A 191 21.94 2.19 35.06
C THR A 191 22.06 3.02 33.79
N ASP A 192 23.04 3.92 33.74
CA ASP A 192 23.26 4.91 32.68
C ASP A 192 23.34 4.30 31.26
N LEU A 193 23.31 2.98 31.13
CA LEU A 193 23.42 2.24 29.88
C LEU A 193 22.37 1.12 29.83
N GLN A 194 21.69 1.01 28.69
CA GLN A 194 20.86 -0.14 28.34
C GLN A 194 21.71 -1.31 27.84
N ASP A 195 21.13 -2.50 27.79
CA ASP A 195 21.80 -3.68 27.23
C ASP A 195 22.18 -3.43 25.75
N GLY A 196 23.43 -3.72 25.39
CA GLY A 196 23.98 -3.46 24.06
C GLY A 196 24.57 -2.06 23.86
N GLN A 197 24.42 -1.14 24.78
CA GLN A 197 25.03 0.18 24.71
C GLN A 197 26.47 0.16 25.24
N VAL A 198 27.36 0.83 24.55
CA VAL A 198 28.77 1.00 25.00
C VAL A 198 29.17 2.47 24.86
N ILE A 199 29.77 3.03 25.90
CA ILE A 199 30.29 4.39 25.85
C ILE A 199 31.66 4.37 25.14
N CYS A 200 31.81 5.21 24.11
CA CYS A 200 33.10 5.47 23.49
C CYS A 200 33.99 6.28 24.41
N ASP A 201 35.27 5.94 24.42
CA ASP A 201 36.27 6.81 25.03
C ASP A 201 36.54 8.01 24.11
N LEU A 202 36.52 9.20 24.68
CA LEU A 202 36.78 10.46 23.99
C LEU A 202 38.15 11.01 24.40
N TYR A 203 38.76 11.83 23.55
CA TYR A 203 39.88 12.68 23.99
C TYR A 203 39.36 13.74 24.97
N GLU A 204 40.18 14.11 25.96
CA GLU A 204 39.79 15.11 26.98
C GLU A 204 39.48 16.49 26.36
N ASP A 205 40.16 16.82 25.27
CA ASP A 205 40.04 18.10 24.58
C ASP A 205 39.27 17.98 23.24
N GLU A 206 38.63 16.84 22.94
CA GLU A 206 37.89 16.67 21.70
C GLU A 206 36.53 17.33 21.80
N ASP A 207 36.28 18.25 20.91
CA ASP A 207 34.99 18.86 20.75
C ASP A 207 34.14 18.08 19.75
N ILE A 208 32.91 17.79 20.10
CA ILE A 208 31.92 17.20 19.20
C ILE A 208 30.93 18.31 18.80
N PRO A 209 31.23 19.09 17.76
CA PRO A 209 30.35 20.17 17.33
C PRO A 209 29.15 19.60 16.57
N LEU A 210 27.97 19.93 17.03
CA LEU A 210 26.70 19.58 16.39
C LEU A 210 26.18 20.76 15.58
N SER A 211 25.75 20.50 14.37
CA SER A 211 24.95 21.43 13.58
C SER A 211 23.51 20.88 13.57
N LEU A 212 22.64 21.56 14.26
CA LEU A 212 21.23 21.20 14.37
C LEU A 212 20.43 22.14 13.47
N SER A 213 19.71 21.56 12.50
CA SER A 213 18.82 22.31 11.58
C SER A 213 17.76 21.38 11.00
N VAL A 214 16.66 21.94 10.56
CA VAL A 214 15.61 21.19 9.85
C VAL A 214 15.58 21.58 8.38
N ASP A 215 15.89 22.83 8.07
CA ASP A 215 15.84 23.37 6.72
C ASP A 215 16.95 24.42 6.53
N ASP A 216 17.45 24.60 5.32
CA ASP A 216 18.26 25.75 4.99
C ASP A 216 17.35 26.85 4.41
N PHE A 217 16.99 27.79 5.25
CA PHE A 217 16.14 28.93 4.88
C PHE A 217 16.68 29.75 3.70
N LYS A 218 17.97 29.65 3.42
CA LYS A 218 18.61 30.36 2.30
C LYS A 218 18.62 29.55 1.01
N ASN A 219 18.64 28.23 1.14
CA ASN A 219 18.73 27.32 0.00
C ASN A 219 17.54 26.36 -0.04
N VAL A 220 16.49 26.80 -0.71
CA VAL A 220 15.22 26.07 -0.84
C VAL A 220 15.37 24.67 -1.45
N ALA A 221 16.46 24.44 -2.19
CA ALA A 221 16.73 23.15 -2.83
C ALA A 221 17.44 22.15 -1.92
N GLU A 222 18.07 22.62 -0.84
CA GLU A 222 18.82 21.79 0.09
C GLU A 222 18.18 21.81 1.48
N LYS A 223 17.47 20.77 1.82
CA LYS A 223 16.96 20.54 3.18
C LYS A 223 18.05 19.85 4.01
N VAL A 224 18.72 20.64 4.87
CA VAL A 224 19.84 20.15 5.68
C VAL A 224 19.30 19.61 6.99
N GLN A 225 19.68 18.39 7.30
CA GLN A 225 19.34 17.72 8.56
C GLN A 225 20.49 17.83 9.58
N SER A 226 20.17 17.58 10.85
CA SER A 226 21.15 17.63 11.94
C SER A 226 22.31 16.65 11.73
N TYR A 227 23.53 17.13 11.93
CA TYR A 227 24.74 16.32 11.80
C TYR A 227 25.84 16.85 12.73
N SER A 228 26.90 16.06 13.00
CA SER A 228 28.13 16.56 13.59
C SER A 228 29.18 16.85 12.50
N LYS A 229 30.07 17.79 12.77
CA LYS A 229 31.33 17.81 12.06
C LYS A 229 32.15 16.56 12.42
N ALA A 230 33.14 16.23 11.59
CA ALA A 230 34.04 15.14 11.87
C ALA A 230 34.82 15.40 13.16
N PHE A 231 34.97 14.37 13.99
CA PHE A 231 35.76 14.39 15.21
C PHE A 231 36.53 13.08 15.39
N ASN A 232 37.52 13.05 16.29
CA ASN A 232 38.39 11.90 16.44
C ASN A 232 38.09 11.15 17.72
N LEU A 233 38.11 9.83 17.64
CA LEU A 233 38.06 8.93 18.78
C LEU A 233 39.41 8.25 18.96
N PRO A 234 39.95 8.17 20.20
CA PRO A 234 41.24 7.49 20.45
C PRO A 234 41.09 5.97 20.25
N ALA A 235 42.10 5.33 19.71
CA ALA A 235 42.15 3.87 19.59
C ALA A 235 42.44 3.19 20.95
N THR A 236 41.56 3.41 21.91
CA THR A 236 41.60 2.71 23.19
C THR A 236 41.17 1.27 23.05
N LYS A 237 41.43 0.45 24.05
CA LYS A 237 40.96 -0.95 24.06
C LYS A 237 39.46 -1.07 23.88
N ARG A 238 38.69 -0.13 24.46
CA ARG A 238 37.21 -0.12 24.33
C ARG A 238 36.77 0.26 22.92
N ASN A 239 37.30 1.34 22.39
CA ASN A 239 36.98 1.79 21.02
C ASN A 239 37.45 0.78 19.98
N ASN A 240 38.59 0.15 20.17
CA ASN A 240 39.08 -0.93 19.33
C ASN A 240 38.11 -2.15 19.33
N GLN A 241 37.53 -2.47 20.48
CA GLN A 241 36.48 -3.51 20.54
C GLN A 241 35.19 -3.11 19.84
N ILE A 242 34.78 -1.84 19.94
CA ILE A 242 33.59 -1.33 19.25
C ILE A 242 33.75 -1.45 17.73
N PHE A 243 34.92 -1.03 17.22
CA PHE A 243 35.27 -1.04 15.81
C PHE A 243 35.99 -2.32 15.37
N ASP A 244 36.04 -3.31 16.26
CA ASP A 244 36.61 -4.64 16.04
C ASP A 244 38.02 -4.62 15.45
N ASN A 245 38.86 -3.71 15.96
CA ASN A 245 40.25 -3.53 15.53
C ASN A 245 40.43 -3.36 14.00
N ILE A 246 39.53 -2.67 13.34
CA ILE A 246 39.48 -2.54 11.87
C ILE A 246 40.78 -1.94 11.28
N PHE A 247 41.59 -1.25 12.10
CA PHE A 247 42.87 -0.68 11.69
C PHE A 247 44.00 -1.73 11.51
N GLU A 248 43.82 -2.96 12.04
CA GLU A 248 44.81 -4.00 11.93
C GLU A 248 44.81 -4.68 10.57
N LEU A 249 45.82 -4.48 9.75
CA LEU A 249 45.94 -5.08 8.40
C LEU A 249 46.03 -6.62 8.41
N THR A 250 46.45 -7.20 9.56
CA THR A 250 46.59 -8.65 9.75
C THR A 250 45.35 -9.32 10.31
N ARG A 251 44.25 -8.56 10.46
CA ARG A 251 42.97 -9.08 10.92
C ARG A 251 42.51 -10.24 10.02
N THR A 252 42.41 -11.43 10.61
CA THR A 252 41.85 -12.58 9.91
C THR A 252 40.36 -12.62 10.03
N ASP A 253 39.74 -12.93 8.94
CA ASP A 253 38.27 -12.92 8.71
C ASP A 253 37.57 -14.02 9.52
N ASN A 254 37.44 -13.85 10.82
CA ASN A 254 36.64 -14.71 11.69
C ASN A 254 35.29 -14.08 12.07
N GLY A 255 34.60 -13.53 11.08
CA GLY A 255 33.31 -12.87 11.26
C GLY A 255 33.50 -11.41 11.68
N LEU A 256 33.60 -10.54 10.71
CA LEU A 256 33.63 -9.10 10.88
C LEU A 256 32.41 -8.61 11.66
N ASN A 257 32.60 -8.29 12.93
CA ASN A 257 31.52 -7.74 13.75
C ASN A 257 31.31 -6.24 13.50
N PHE A 258 32.27 -5.53 12.87
CA PHE A 258 32.11 -4.15 12.44
C PHE A 258 32.38 -4.00 10.95
N ASN A 259 31.38 -3.43 10.26
CA ASN A 259 31.44 -3.08 8.85
C ASN A 259 31.25 -1.56 8.69
N PRO A 260 32.24 -0.80 8.20
CA PRO A 260 32.15 0.66 8.04
C PRO A 260 31.08 1.10 7.04
N TYR A 261 30.60 0.19 6.19
CA TYR A 261 29.51 0.42 5.25
C TYR A 261 28.11 0.17 5.85
N LYS A 262 28.05 -0.34 7.10
CA LYS A 262 26.79 -0.48 7.84
C LYS A 262 26.63 0.64 8.86
N ARG A 263 25.40 1.06 9.08
CA ARG A 263 25.06 2.07 10.07
C ARG A 263 25.31 1.55 11.48
N THR A 264 25.86 2.41 12.33
CA THR A 264 26.06 2.15 13.77
C THR A 264 25.28 3.18 14.55
N LYS A 265 24.20 2.76 15.23
CA LYS A 265 23.38 3.67 16.02
C LYS A 265 24.23 4.31 17.11
N ALA A 266 24.07 5.62 17.30
CA ALA A 266 24.82 6.41 18.25
C ALA A 266 23.94 7.45 18.94
N ILE A 267 24.26 7.70 20.20
CA ILE A 267 23.59 8.68 21.05
C ILE A 267 24.65 9.58 21.67
N LEU A 268 24.48 10.89 21.58
CA LEU A 268 25.32 11.85 22.28
C LEU A 268 24.56 12.46 23.44
N LYS A 269 25.12 12.35 24.64
CA LYS A 269 24.59 12.94 25.87
C LYS A 269 25.58 13.89 26.50
N GLN A 270 25.07 14.92 27.17
CA GLN A 270 25.87 15.81 28.04
C GLN A 270 25.14 15.99 29.37
N ASP A 271 25.81 15.68 30.45
CA ASP A 271 25.26 15.77 31.81
C ASP A 271 23.94 15.01 31.99
N GLY A 272 23.74 13.91 31.25
CA GLY A 272 22.55 13.09 31.25
C GLY A 272 21.47 13.52 30.25
N PHE A 273 21.54 14.71 29.68
CA PHE A 273 20.61 15.18 28.67
C PHE A 273 20.98 14.65 27.28
N LEU A 274 19.97 14.25 26.52
CA LEU A 274 20.13 13.85 25.12
C LEU A 274 20.39 15.11 24.28
N LEU A 275 21.52 15.12 23.55
CA LEU A 275 21.86 16.18 22.61
C LEU A 275 21.59 15.79 21.15
N PHE A 276 21.85 14.52 20.84
CA PHE A 276 21.72 14.01 19.48
C PHE A 276 21.50 12.49 19.53
N GLU A 277 20.60 12.02 18.69
CA GLU A 277 20.38 10.61 18.39
C GLU A 277 20.39 10.41 16.87
N GLY A 278 21.04 9.35 16.41
CA GLY A 278 21.19 9.04 15.01
C GLY A 278 22.24 7.96 14.79
N TYR A 279 23.06 8.13 13.77
CA TYR A 279 24.06 7.13 13.37
C TYR A 279 25.46 7.72 13.34
N LEU A 280 26.42 6.88 13.72
CA LEU A 280 27.85 7.13 13.58
C LEU A 280 28.34 6.53 12.25
N ARG A 281 29.09 7.33 11.50
CA ARG A 281 29.80 6.92 10.30
C ARG A 281 31.30 7.08 10.51
N MET A 282 32.05 6.04 10.21
CA MET A 282 33.53 6.11 10.17
C MET A 282 33.94 6.71 8.82
N LEU A 283 34.74 7.75 8.86
CA LEU A 283 35.25 8.43 7.66
C LEU A 283 36.63 7.89 7.28
N ASP A 284 37.56 7.88 8.22
CA ASP A 284 38.90 7.35 8.03
C ASP A 284 39.53 6.93 9.37
N ILE A 285 40.69 6.29 9.28
CA ILE A 285 41.52 5.94 10.42
C ILE A 285 42.89 6.58 10.18
N SER A 286 43.31 7.36 11.12
CA SER A 286 44.62 8.01 11.01
C SER A 286 45.59 7.51 12.08
N ASP A 287 46.87 7.29 11.71
CA ASP A 287 47.98 7.05 12.62
C ASP A 287 48.95 8.20 12.45
N LYS A 288 49.15 8.93 13.52
CA LYS A 288 50.13 10.05 13.58
C LYS A 288 51.13 9.79 14.69
N SER A 289 52.33 9.44 14.30
CA SER A 289 53.44 9.22 15.24
C SER A 289 53.22 8.05 16.22
N GLY A 290 52.44 7.04 15.80
CA GLY A 290 52.14 5.88 16.63
C GLY A 290 50.86 6.06 17.50
N GLU A 291 50.17 7.16 17.34
CA GLU A 291 48.84 7.38 17.94
C GLU A 291 47.76 7.19 16.89
N THR A 292 47.05 6.10 17.02
CA THR A 292 45.92 5.75 16.10
C THR A 292 44.65 6.42 16.59
N SER A 293 43.86 6.98 15.65
CA SER A 293 42.56 7.55 15.93
C SER A 293 41.52 7.19 14.84
N TYR A 294 40.29 7.08 15.24
CA TYR A 294 39.13 6.90 14.36
C TYR A 294 38.47 8.24 14.07
N ASN A 295 38.46 8.69 12.83
CA ASN A 295 37.75 9.89 12.42
C ASN A 295 36.31 9.52 12.07
N VAL A 296 35.35 10.08 12.79
CA VAL A 296 33.93 9.75 12.68
C VAL A 296 33.07 11.02 12.62
N ASN A 297 31.86 10.87 12.13
CA ASN A 297 30.83 11.88 12.26
C ASN A 297 29.48 11.25 12.65
N LEU A 298 28.58 12.09 13.16
CA LEU A 298 27.21 11.73 13.47
C LEU A 298 26.28 12.34 12.44
N TYR A 299 25.23 11.65 12.07
CA TYR A 299 24.22 12.13 11.15
C TYR A 299 22.82 11.64 11.53
N SER A 300 21.79 12.43 11.20
CA SER A 300 20.41 12.16 11.58
C SER A 300 19.80 10.98 10.83
N GLU A 301 18.67 10.52 11.31
CA GLU A 301 17.93 9.40 10.73
C GLU A 301 17.32 9.71 9.37
N VAL A 302 16.97 10.96 9.10
CA VAL A 302 16.43 11.34 7.80
C VAL A 302 17.46 11.21 6.68
N ILE A 303 18.71 11.58 6.95
CA ILE A 303 19.83 11.31 6.01
C ILE A 303 19.98 9.79 5.81
N ALA A 304 19.86 9.03 6.90
CA ALA A 304 19.92 7.58 6.84
C ALA A 304 18.77 6.96 6.05
N PHE A 305 17.58 7.54 6.12
CA PHE A 305 16.41 7.10 5.33
C PHE A 305 16.62 7.32 3.84
N ALA A 306 17.10 8.50 3.44
CA ALA A 306 17.44 8.79 2.05
C ALA A 306 18.51 7.83 1.51
N ASP A 307 19.55 7.54 2.31
CA ASP A 307 20.61 6.59 1.95
C ASP A 307 20.08 5.15 1.81
N VAL A 308 19.08 4.75 2.60
CA VAL A 308 18.45 3.41 2.51
C VAL A 308 17.64 3.26 1.23
N LEU A 309 17.01 4.33 0.77
CA LEU A 309 16.17 4.35 -0.41
C LEU A 309 16.94 4.66 -1.69
N GLY A 310 18.15 5.24 -1.60
CA GLY A 310 18.86 5.83 -2.73
C GLY A 310 19.04 4.92 -3.94
N ASP A 311 19.23 3.61 -3.71
CA ASP A 311 19.43 2.63 -4.78
C ASP A 311 18.18 1.76 -5.04
N LYS A 312 17.09 1.98 -4.30
CA LYS A 312 15.87 1.18 -4.44
C LYS A 312 14.91 1.79 -5.47
N THR A 313 14.32 0.92 -6.26
CA THR A 313 13.28 1.28 -7.23
C THR A 313 11.94 0.68 -6.85
N PHE A 314 10.89 1.00 -7.60
CA PHE A 314 9.60 0.36 -7.43
C PHE A 314 9.63 -1.14 -7.75
N SER A 315 10.62 -1.62 -8.54
CA SER A 315 10.83 -3.04 -8.77
C SER A 315 11.16 -3.83 -7.50
N ASP A 316 11.61 -3.17 -6.44
CA ASP A 316 11.85 -3.78 -5.13
C ASP A 316 10.59 -3.89 -4.25
N LEU A 317 9.46 -3.35 -4.70
CA LEU A 317 8.18 -3.41 -3.99
C LEU A 317 7.37 -4.64 -4.41
N ASP A 318 6.54 -5.11 -3.51
CA ASP A 318 5.61 -6.22 -3.78
C ASP A 318 4.18 -5.70 -4.00
N PHE A 319 3.66 -5.86 -5.21
CA PHE A 319 2.29 -5.53 -5.60
C PHE A 319 1.42 -6.77 -5.83
N THR A 320 1.83 -7.93 -5.31
CA THR A 320 1.11 -9.21 -5.53
C THR A 320 -0.34 -9.12 -5.06
N GLU A 321 -0.63 -8.36 -4.02
CA GLU A 321 -1.99 -8.16 -3.52
C GLU A 321 -2.90 -7.40 -4.49
N LEU A 322 -2.35 -6.69 -5.48
CA LEU A 322 -3.08 -5.97 -6.52
C LEU A 322 -3.39 -6.81 -7.77
N THR A 323 -3.07 -8.10 -7.75
CA THR A 323 -3.31 -9.00 -8.88
C THR A 323 -4.81 -9.10 -9.19
N HIS A 324 -5.20 -8.84 -10.42
CA HIS A 324 -6.58 -8.90 -10.89
C HIS A 324 -6.65 -9.06 -12.41
N ASP A 325 -7.81 -9.44 -12.91
CA ASP A 325 -8.06 -9.57 -14.35
C ASP A 325 -8.27 -8.21 -15.01
N TYR A 326 -7.50 -7.92 -16.06
CA TYR A 326 -7.67 -6.75 -16.91
C TYR A 326 -8.82 -6.99 -17.89
N GLN A 327 -10.02 -6.66 -17.47
CA GLN A 327 -11.24 -6.86 -18.23
C GLN A 327 -12.24 -5.72 -17.99
N LYS A 328 -13.12 -5.49 -18.94
CA LYS A 328 -14.09 -4.41 -18.93
C LYS A 328 -14.90 -4.34 -17.62
N THR A 329 -15.36 -5.48 -17.10
CA THR A 329 -16.13 -5.51 -15.85
C THR A 329 -15.32 -4.99 -14.67
N ASN A 330 -14.07 -5.42 -14.52
CA ASN A 330 -13.21 -4.98 -13.43
C ASN A 330 -12.83 -3.51 -13.58
N ILE A 331 -12.57 -3.05 -14.80
CA ILE A 331 -12.32 -1.64 -15.11
C ILE A 331 -13.48 -0.77 -14.63
N ILE A 332 -14.71 -1.08 -15.06
CA ILE A 332 -15.91 -0.31 -14.67
C ILE A 332 -16.18 -0.43 -13.17
N ASN A 333 -15.98 -1.61 -12.59
CA ASN A 333 -16.16 -1.81 -11.15
C ASN A 333 -15.14 -0.99 -10.32
N SER A 334 -13.94 -0.75 -10.82
CA SER A 334 -12.94 0.08 -10.14
C SER A 334 -13.39 1.54 -9.93
N TRP A 335 -14.40 2.00 -10.68
CA TRP A 335 -14.90 3.36 -10.57
C TRP A 335 -15.65 3.61 -9.26
N ASN A 336 -16.23 2.56 -8.68
CA ASN A 336 -16.98 2.63 -7.43
C ASN A 336 -16.07 2.32 -6.23
N ASN A 337 -16.41 2.89 -5.07
CA ASN A 337 -15.73 2.60 -3.81
C ASN A 337 -16.47 1.53 -2.98
N ALA A 338 -17.57 0.98 -3.50
CA ALA A 338 -18.31 -0.07 -2.81
C ALA A 338 -17.61 -1.43 -2.95
N PRO A 339 -17.33 -2.17 -1.87
CA PRO A 339 -16.64 -3.45 -1.92
C PRO A 339 -17.28 -4.49 -2.86
N SER A 340 -18.62 -4.46 -2.97
CA SER A 340 -19.38 -5.36 -3.85
C SER A 340 -19.29 -5.03 -5.34
N ALA A 341 -18.80 -3.84 -5.67
CA ALA A 341 -18.71 -3.34 -7.05
C ALA A 341 -17.27 -3.13 -7.51
N GLY A 342 -16.29 -3.31 -6.60
CA GLY A 342 -14.88 -3.12 -6.91
C GLY A 342 -14.24 -4.32 -7.59
N ILE A 343 -12.96 -4.14 -7.96
CA ILE A 343 -12.12 -5.21 -8.46
C ILE A 343 -11.84 -6.20 -7.30
N THR A 344 -11.89 -7.49 -7.58
CA THR A 344 -11.50 -8.51 -6.62
C THR A 344 -10.02 -8.81 -6.77
N TYR A 345 -9.23 -8.55 -5.74
CA TYR A 345 -7.81 -8.87 -5.70
C TYR A 345 -7.57 -10.19 -4.97
N THR A 346 -6.59 -10.94 -5.42
CA THR A 346 -6.33 -12.29 -4.91
C THR A 346 -5.85 -12.28 -3.46
N ASN A 347 -5.00 -11.31 -3.09
CA ASN A 347 -4.38 -11.22 -1.77
C ASN A 347 -4.53 -9.84 -1.13
N ALA A 348 -5.44 -9.00 -1.63
CA ALA A 348 -5.60 -7.66 -1.12
C ALA A 348 -6.04 -7.67 0.35
N SER A 349 -5.39 -6.86 1.17
CA SER A 349 -5.84 -6.59 2.52
C SER A 349 -7.18 -5.85 2.48
N THR A 350 -8.08 -6.19 3.40
CA THR A 350 -9.39 -5.54 3.52
C THR A 350 -9.36 -4.32 4.43
N SER A 351 -8.21 -4.00 5.04
CA SER A 351 -8.06 -2.92 6.00
C SER A 351 -7.41 -1.68 5.41
N GLY A 352 -7.93 -0.52 5.73
CA GLY A 352 -7.35 0.78 5.38
C GLY A 352 -7.25 1.03 3.89
N PHE A 353 -6.13 1.59 3.47
CA PHE A 353 -5.80 1.92 2.09
C PHE A 353 -5.67 0.74 1.14
N ARG A 354 -5.46 -0.43 1.69
CA ARG A 354 -5.36 -1.68 0.94
C ARG A 354 -6.72 -2.25 0.59
N ASN A 355 -7.77 -1.49 0.81
CA ASN A 355 -9.06 -1.83 0.25
C ASN A 355 -8.93 -1.84 -1.28
N ALA A 356 -9.18 -2.98 -1.88
CA ALA A 356 -9.09 -3.22 -3.30
C ALA A 356 -9.75 -2.13 -4.15
N ASN A 357 -10.86 -1.58 -3.70
CA ASN A 357 -11.65 -0.61 -4.45
C ASN A 357 -11.04 0.80 -4.48
N ASP A 358 -10.14 1.11 -3.54
CA ASP A 358 -9.55 2.43 -3.42
C ASP A 358 -8.10 2.48 -3.92
N THR A 359 -7.45 1.33 -4.08
CA THR A 359 -6.02 1.26 -4.41
C THR A 359 -5.75 1.40 -5.89
N VAL A 360 -6.47 0.68 -6.76
CA VAL A 360 -6.30 0.73 -8.22
C VAL A 360 -7.55 1.26 -8.89
N LYS A 361 -7.38 2.21 -9.79
CA LYS A 361 -8.43 2.82 -10.60
C LYS A 361 -8.07 2.77 -12.08
N TYR A 362 -9.10 2.73 -12.91
CA TYR A 362 -8.97 2.82 -14.37
C TYR A 362 -9.75 4.04 -14.87
N PRO A 363 -9.20 5.24 -14.77
CA PRO A 363 -9.85 6.44 -15.29
C PRO A 363 -9.90 6.44 -16.82
N PHE A 364 -10.80 7.24 -17.36
CA PHE A 364 -10.81 7.55 -18.77
C PHE A 364 -9.69 8.56 -19.08
N VAL A 365 -8.71 8.14 -19.88
CA VAL A 365 -7.59 8.97 -20.31
C VAL A 365 -7.37 8.74 -21.80
N ASP A 366 -7.14 9.80 -22.55
CA ASP A 366 -6.78 9.72 -23.96
C ASP A 366 -5.28 9.38 -24.11
N TRP A 367 -4.98 8.06 -24.19
CA TRP A 367 -3.60 7.56 -24.25
C TRP A 367 -3.02 7.48 -25.65
N THR A 368 -3.85 7.34 -26.65
CA THR A 368 -3.38 7.06 -28.02
C THR A 368 -4.00 7.97 -29.07
N HIS A 369 -5.06 8.68 -28.72
CA HIS A 369 -5.86 9.51 -29.61
C HIS A 369 -6.35 8.78 -30.89
N GLN A 370 -6.63 7.48 -30.74
CA GLN A 370 -7.04 6.60 -31.85
C GLN A 370 -8.53 6.23 -31.80
N GLN A 371 -9.36 7.15 -31.37
CA GLN A 371 -10.81 6.97 -31.37
C GLN A 371 -11.38 7.03 -32.80
N LEU A 372 -12.37 6.21 -33.03
CA LEU A 372 -13.15 6.23 -34.27
C LEU A 372 -14.49 6.95 -34.03
N VAL A 373 -15.13 7.36 -35.13
CA VAL A 373 -16.51 7.88 -35.09
C VAL A 373 -17.47 6.70 -35.25
N GLY A 374 -18.35 6.53 -34.29
CA GLY A 374 -19.31 5.43 -34.25
C GLY A 374 -20.13 5.31 -35.53
N GLY A 375 -20.45 4.09 -35.86
CA GLY A 375 -21.13 3.73 -37.12
C GLY A 375 -20.21 3.55 -38.32
N SER A 376 -18.93 3.82 -38.20
CA SER A 376 -17.95 3.67 -39.30
C SER A 376 -17.50 2.21 -39.51
N SER A 377 -17.49 1.42 -38.43
CA SER A 377 -17.05 0.01 -38.44
C SER A 377 -18.15 -1.02 -38.40
N GLY A 378 -19.41 -0.61 -38.24
CA GLY A 378 -20.56 -1.54 -38.14
C GLY A 378 -20.62 -2.35 -36.85
N THR A 379 -19.91 -1.92 -35.78
CA THR A 379 -19.80 -2.64 -34.51
C THR A 379 -20.99 -2.54 -33.57
N GLY A 380 -21.94 -1.65 -33.84
CA GLY A 380 -23.05 -1.33 -32.96
C GLY A 380 -22.86 -0.07 -32.11
N ALA A 381 -21.73 0.63 -32.31
CA ALA A 381 -21.54 1.96 -31.75
C ALA A 381 -22.61 2.94 -32.25
N ILE A 382 -22.98 3.91 -31.41
CA ILE A 382 -23.93 4.96 -31.77
C ILE A 382 -23.30 5.88 -32.80
N VAL A 383 -24.00 6.13 -33.91
CA VAL A 383 -23.52 6.98 -34.99
C VAL A 383 -23.13 8.37 -34.47
N GLY A 384 -21.89 8.78 -34.78
CA GLY A 384 -21.38 10.09 -34.35
C GLY A 384 -20.74 10.13 -32.97
N ASN A 385 -20.76 9.04 -32.21
CA ASN A 385 -20.17 8.97 -30.87
C ASN A 385 -18.75 8.34 -30.89
N PRO A 386 -17.92 8.53 -29.84
CA PRO A 386 -16.61 7.90 -29.76
C PRO A 386 -16.69 6.37 -29.77
N GLU A 387 -15.86 5.75 -30.60
CA GLU A 387 -15.75 4.30 -30.73
C GLU A 387 -14.29 3.87 -30.54
N TYR A 388 -14.06 2.91 -29.65
CA TYR A 388 -12.75 2.34 -29.36
C TYR A 388 -12.70 0.89 -29.82
N THR A 389 -11.52 0.48 -30.28
CA THR A 389 -11.26 -0.88 -30.74
C THR A 389 -10.58 -1.74 -29.68
N ALA A 390 -9.97 -1.09 -28.67
CA ALA A 390 -9.26 -1.75 -27.58
C ALA A 390 -9.39 -0.96 -26.28
N LEU A 391 -9.38 -1.66 -25.14
CA LEU A 391 -9.54 -1.04 -23.82
C LEU A 391 -8.33 -0.19 -23.42
N GLU A 392 -7.15 -0.61 -23.81
CA GLU A 392 -5.87 0.05 -23.50
C GLU A 392 -5.71 1.43 -24.17
N GLN A 393 -6.56 1.75 -25.13
CA GLN A 393 -6.60 3.08 -25.73
C GLN A 393 -7.07 4.15 -24.76
N ILE A 394 -7.89 3.77 -23.78
CA ILE A 394 -8.51 4.69 -22.80
C ILE A 394 -8.33 4.29 -21.34
N PHE A 395 -8.12 3.01 -21.03
CA PHE A 395 -8.03 2.54 -19.65
C PHE A 395 -6.66 1.93 -19.35
N ARG A 396 -5.89 2.62 -18.52
CA ARG A 396 -4.65 2.11 -17.96
C ARG A 396 -4.68 2.28 -16.45
N PRO A 397 -3.97 1.44 -15.66
CA PRO A 397 -4.09 1.47 -14.21
C PRO A 397 -3.47 2.73 -13.61
N PHE A 398 -4.12 3.24 -12.58
CA PHE A 398 -3.61 4.26 -11.67
C PHE A 398 -3.61 3.68 -10.26
N ILE A 399 -2.53 3.89 -9.52
CA ILE A 399 -2.38 3.41 -8.15
C ILE A 399 -2.40 4.60 -7.20
N ASN A 400 -3.06 4.44 -6.04
CA ASN A 400 -3.17 5.47 -5.03
C ASN A 400 -1.79 5.88 -4.50
N VAL A 401 -1.52 7.19 -4.42
CA VAL A 401 -0.21 7.73 -4.00
C VAL A 401 0.10 7.38 -2.54
N LYS A 402 -0.89 7.45 -1.65
CA LYS A 402 -0.72 7.07 -0.24
C LYS A 402 -0.36 5.60 -0.09
N TYR A 403 -0.99 4.72 -0.87
CA TYR A 403 -0.64 3.29 -0.90
C TYR A 403 0.83 3.07 -1.32
N LEU A 404 1.33 3.82 -2.31
CA LEU A 404 2.73 3.72 -2.73
C LEU A 404 3.69 4.15 -1.62
N ILE A 405 3.37 5.23 -0.90
CA ILE A 405 4.13 5.66 0.28
C ILE A 405 4.15 4.56 1.33
N ASP A 406 2.99 4.00 1.68
CA ASP A 406 2.89 2.93 2.66
C ASP A 406 3.74 1.71 2.28
N ARG A 407 3.73 1.33 0.99
CA ARG A 407 4.54 0.21 0.49
C ARG A 407 6.04 0.48 0.58
N ILE A 408 6.50 1.71 0.34
CA ILE A 408 7.90 2.10 0.50
C ILE A 408 8.32 1.94 1.97
N PHE A 409 7.52 2.42 2.90
CA PHE A 409 7.85 2.35 4.32
C PHE A 409 7.75 0.93 4.92
N GLU A 410 7.00 0.02 4.31
CA GLU A 410 6.94 -1.38 4.75
C GLU A 410 8.23 -2.18 4.52
N VAL A 411 9.03 -1.80 3.52
CA VAL A 411 10.27 -2.52 3.16
C VAL A 411 11.53 -1.87 3.72
N VAL A 412 11.38 -0.87 4.58
CA VAL A 412 12.49 -0.17 5.23
C VAL A 412 12.35 -0.20 6.74
N PRO A 413 13.45 -0.05 7.52
CA PRO A 413 13.41 -0.07 8.98
C PRO A 413 12.93 1.27 9.60
N PHE A 414 12.16 2.05 8.87
CA PHE A 414 11.59 3.32 9.29
C PHE A 414 10.07 3.27 9.21
N THR A 415 9.43 4.02 10.10
CA THR A 415 8.01 4.32 10.02
C THR A 415 7.83 5.80 9.74
N TYR A 416 6.63 6.21 9.37
CA TYR A 416 6.31 7.62 9.21
C TYR A 416 4.96 7.95 9.82
N GLU A 417 4.79 9.22 10.14
CA GLU A 417 3.54 9.82 10.57
C GLU A 417 3.31 11.11 9.78
N SER A 418 2.09 11.31 9.29
CA SER A 418 1.73 12.52 8.56
C SER A 418 0.22 12.73 8.60
N GLU A 419 -0.22 13.83 9.22
CA GLU A 419 -1.61 14.25 9.16
C GLU A 419 -1.98 14.71 7.73
N PHE A 420 -1.03 15.29 7.02
CA PHE A 420 -1.21 15.75 5.65
C PHE A 420 -1.52 14.57 4.69
N PHE A 421 -0.76 13.47 4.76
CA PHE A 421 -1.01 12.29 3.93
C PHE A 421 -2.31 11.58 4.29
N ASP A 422 -2.84 11.81 5.47
CA ASP A 422 -4.09 11.25 5.94
C ASP A 422 -5.32 12.09 5.61
N THR A 423 -5.13 13.28 5.01
CA THR A 423 -6.24 14.11 4.55
C THR A 423 -7.04 13.44 3.43
N ASP A 424 -8.34 13.70 3.39
CA ASP A 424 -9.23 13.19 2.32
C ASP A 424 -8.80 13.66 0.93
N ASP A 425 -8.16 14.83 0.85
CA ASP A 425 -7.69 15.39 -0.41
C ASP A 425 -6.45 14.66 -0.92
N PHE A 426 -5.48 14.38 -0.05
CA PHE A 426 -4.30 13.61 -0.44
C PHE A 426 -4.68 12.18 -0.86
N LYS A 427 -5.64 11.57 -0.15
CA LYS A 427 -6.17 10.23 -0.46
C LYS A 427 -6.84 10.11 -1.83
N LYS A 428 -7.21 11.23 -2.46
CA LYS A 428 -7.74 11.27 -3.84
C LYS A 428 -6.66 11.28 -4.92
N LEU A 429 -5.37 11.32 -4.55
CA LEU A 429 -4.27 11.37 -5.50
C LEU A 429 -3.89 9.96 -5.98
N TYR A 430 -3.76 9.82 -7.29
CA TYR A 430 -3.38 8.58 -7.95
C TYR A 430 -2.29 8.85 -8.98
N MET A 431 -1.33 7.95 -9.08
CA MET A 431 -0.26 7.99 -10.08
C MET A 431 -0.51 6.92 -11.15
N ASP A 432 -0.23 7.25 -12.41
CA ASP A 432 -0.37 6.32 -13.52
C ASP A 432 0.69 5.21 -13.50
N PHE A 433 0.26 4.01 -13.88
CA PHE A 433 1.11 2.85 -14.14
C PHE A 433 0.97 2.45 -15.60
N ASN A 434 1.49 3.31 -16.45
CA ASN A 434 1.41 3.20 -17.89
C ASN A 434 2.48 2.25 -18.44
N TRP A 435 2.12 1.45 -19.43
CA TRP A 435 3.02 0.54 -20.17
C TRP A 435 3.57 1.11 -21.47
N GLY A 436 3.42 2.40 -21.72
CA GLY A 436 3.94 3.06 -22.93
C GLY A 436 3.21 2.64 -24.20
N SER A 437 3.97 2.57 -25.31
CA SER A 437 3.47 2.15 -26.61
C SER A 437 3.45 0.62 -26.77
N GLU A 438 4.31 -0.10 -26.02
CA GLU A 438 4.54 -1.52 -26.29
C GLU A 438 4.16 -2.39 -25.08
N ASN A 439 4.22 -2.90 -24.33
CA ASN A 439 3.97 -3.74 -23.13
C ASN A 439 2.52 -3.75 -22.61
N ALA A 440 1.54 -3.41 -23.43
CA ALA A 440 0.15 -3.59 -23.05
C ALA A 440 -0.12 -5.04 -22.62
N PRO A 441 -0.95 -5.28 -21.58
CA PRO A 441 -1.32 -6.63 -21.21
C PRO A 441 -1.96 -7.29 -22.42
N VAL A 442 -1.25 -8.24 -23.02
CA VAL A 442 -1.74 -8.95 -24.20
C VAL A 442 -2.97 -9.74 -23.76
N VAL A 443 -4.11 -9.40 -24.35
CA VAL A 443 -5.27 -10.30 -24.32
C VAL A 443 -4.85 -11.52 -25.12
N ILE A 444 -4.40 -12.55 -24.44
CA ILE A 444 -4.29 -13.85 -25.08
C ILE A 444 -5.73 -14.31 -25.23
N ASP A 445 -6.35 -13.98 -26.35
CA ASP A 445 -7.63 -14.57 -26.74
C ASP A 445 -7.37 -16.03 -27.10
N ASN A 446 -7.25 -16.85 -26.09
CA ASN A 446 -7.14 -18.29 -26.20
C ASN A 446 -8.56 -18.92 -26.23
N THR A 447 -9.53 -18.22 -26.80
CA THR A 447 -10.84 -18.80 -27.04
C THR A 447 -10.68 -19.94 -28.03
N GLN A 448 -10.72 -21.15 -27.53
CA GLN A 448 -10.59 -22.34 -28.33
C GLN A 448 -11.99 -22.99 -28.43
N TYR A 449 -12.42 -23.18 -29.66
CA TYR A 449 -13.69 -23.82 -29.95
C TYR A 449 -13.48 -25.30 -30.18
N LEU A 450 -14.07 -26.15 -29.33
CA LEU A 450 -14.19 -27.58 -29.57
C LEU A 450 -15.57 -27.86 -30.12
N GLY A 451 -15.66 -28.10 -31.38
CA GLY A 451 -16.92 -28.47 -32.04
C GLY A 451 -17.37 -29.88 -31.66
N LEU A 452 -18.67 -30.06 -31.41
CA LEU A 452 -19.29 -31.35 -31.26
C LEU A 452 -19.73 -31.90 -32.62
N TYR A 453 -19.35 -33.16 -32.95
CA TYR A 453 -19.88 -33.83 -34.11
C TYR A 453 -21.26 -34.40 -33.84
N TRP A 454 -22.16 -34.04 -34.69
CA TRP A 454 -23.51 -34.58 -34.71
C TRP A 454 -23.63 -35.52 -35.89
N TYR A 455 -24.12 -36.74 -35.65
CA TYR A 455 -24.42 -37.67 -36.71
C TYR A 455 -25.89 -37.70 -37.03
N SER A 456 -26.25 -37.56 -38.30
CA SER A 456 -27.64 -37.77 -38.73
C SER A 456 -27.99 -39.27 -38.73
N ILE A 457 -29.23 -39.55 -38.35
CA ILE A 457 -29.78 -40.90 -38.39
C ILE A 457 -29.87 -41.33 -39.87
N GLY A 458 -29.09 -42.33 -40.26
CA GLY A 458 -29.30 -42.99 -41.52
C GLY A 458 -28.11 -43.16 -42.47
N THR A 459 -26.98 -42.61 -42.24
CA THR A 459 -25.80 -42.84 -43.09
C THR A 459 -24.57 -43.20 -42.27
N GLY A 460 -24.41 -44.43 -41.88
CA GLY A 460 -23.18 -45.14 -41.61
C GLY A 460 -22.09 -44.50 -40.70
N GLY A 461 -22.37 -43.44 -39.98
CA GLY A 461 -21.43 -42.77 -39.08
C GLY A 461 -21.39 -43.47 -37.73
N VAL A 462 -20.21 -43.55 -37.15
CA VAL A 462 -20.03 -44.11 -35.81
C VAL A 462 -20.57 -43.15 -34.78
N ALA A 463 -21.79 -43.40 -34.32
CA ALA A 463 -22.34 -42.72 -33.16
C ALA A 463 -21.72 -43.26 -31.88
N ASN A 464 -21.36 -42.41 -30.95
CA ASN A 464 -20.93 -42.83 -29.63
C ASN A 464 -22.19 -43.20 -28.82
N PHE A 465 -22.36 -44.50 -28.56
CA PHE A 465 -23.54 -44.95 -27.81
C PHE A 465 -23.24 -44.94 -26.31
N ALA A 466 -24.11 -44.32 -25.54
CA ALA A 466 -24.06 -44.39 -24.10
C ALA A 466 -24.23 -45.83 -23.63
N THR A 467 -23.53 -46.14 -22.58
CA THR A 467 -23.68 -47.43 -21.84
C THR A 467 -24.30 -47.12 -20.47
N THR A 468 -24.52 -48.15 -19.67
CA THR A 468 -24.96 -48.03 -18.30
C THR A 468 -23.85 -47.48 -17.38
N SER A 469 -22.62 -47.42 -17.89
CA SER A 469 -21.50 -46.68 -17.30
C SER A 469 -21.20 -45.43 -18.08
N TYR A 470 -20.55 -44.45 -17.46
CA TYR A 470 -20.16 -43.22 -18.15
C TYR A 470 -19.20 -43.49 -19.31
N THR A 471 -19.51 -42.94 -20.45
CA THR A 471 -18.74 -43.00 -21.68
C THR A 471 -18.33 -41.62 -22.12
N ASN A 472 -17.12 -41.42 -22.60
CA ASN A 472 -16.61 -40.15 -23.05
C ASN A 472 -17.42 -39.63 -24.24
N MET A 473 -17.77 -38.35 -24.20
CA MET A 473 -18.27 -37.66 -25.37
C MET A 473 -17.14 -37.39 -26.36
N ILE A 474 -17.44 -37.55 -27.63
CA ILE A 474 -16.52 -37.24 -28.71
C ILE A 474 -16.60 -35.74 -28.96
N LEU A 475 -15.53 -35.06 -28.68
CA LEU A 475 -15.35 -33.65 -29.01
C LEU A 475 -14.36 -33.58 -30.19
N ASN A 476 -14.84 -33.27 -31.37
CA ASN A 476 -14.00 -33.15 -32.54
C ASN A 476 -13.99 -31.69 -33.01
N SER A 477 -12.84 -31.17 -33.28
CA SER A 477 -12.76 -29.90 -33.98
C SER A 477 -13.28 -30.09 -35.39
N ASN A 478 -14.39 -29.63 -35.67
CA ASN A 478 -14.70 -29.20 -37.00
C ASN A 478 -16.12 -28.67 -37.03
N VAL A 479 -16.36 -27.50 -37.20
CA VAL A 479 -17.28 -27.04 -38.22
C VAL A 479 -17.38 -25.52 -38.23
N ALA A 480 -17.20 -25.05 -39.36
CA ALA A 480 -17.86 -23.89 -39.93
C ALA A 480 -17.50 -22.48 -39.39
N THR A 481 -16.26 -22.28 -38.95
CA THR A 481 -15.63 -21.01 -39.28
C THR A 481 -14.11 -21.20 -39.21
N PRO A 482 -13.29 -20.43 -39.91
CA PRO A 482 -12.13 -20.97 -40.59
C PRO A 482 -11.08 -21.46 -39.63
N SER A 483 -10.66 -22.72 -39.83
CA SER A 483 -9.48 -23.33 -39.21
C SER A 483 -9.59 -23.69 -37.71
N ALA A 484 -10.59 -24.43 -37.29
CA ALA A 484 -10.57 -25.05 -35.96
C ALA A 484 -9.55 -26.19 -35.94
N VAL A 485 -8.30 -25.84 -35.63
CA VAL A 485 -7.31 -26.82 -35.18
C VAL A 485 -7.67 -27.12 -33.72
N PRO A 486 -7.75 -28.41 -33.30
CA PRO A 486 -7.91 -28.72 -31.89
C PRO A 486 -6.86 -28.01 -31.09
N PRO A 487 -7.20 -27.53 -29.86
CA PRO A 487 -6.20 -26.96 -28.98
C PRO A 487 -5.02 -27.92 -28.82
N PRO A 488 -3.77 -27.45 -28.75
CA PRO A 488 -2.62 -28.33 -28.61
C PRO A 488 -2.68 -29.18 -27.34
N ASN A 489 -3.44 -28.77 -26.35
CA ASN A 489 -3.68 -29.48 -25.10
C ASN A 489 -4.90 -30.44 -25.13
N TYR A 490 -5.61 -30.55 -26.24
CA TYR A 490 -6.71 -31.50 -26.41
C TYR A 490 -6.27 -32.77 -27.15
N ASN A 491 -6.55 -33.93 -26.55
CA ASN A 491 -6.26 -35.20 -27.19
C ASN A 491 -7.47 -35.76 -27.93
N THR A 492 -7.38 -35.78 -29.24
CA THR A 492 -8.48 -36.24 -30.13
C THR A 492 -8.82 -37.73 -30.03
N SER A 493 -7.95 -38.54 -29.42
CA SER A 493 -8.15 -39.99 -29.26
C SER A 493 -8.83 -40.32 -27.92
N THR A 494 -8.49 -39.59 -26.86
CA THR A 494 -9.01 -39.81 -25.51
C THR A 494 -10.16 -38.84 -25.18
N HIS A 495 -10.28 -37.77 -25.95
CA HIS A 495 -11.24 -36.69 -25.73
C HIS A 495 -11.03 -35.96 -24.36
N ILE A 496 -9.81 -35.85 -23.94
CA ILE A 496 -9.39 -35.19 -22.70
C ILE A 496 -8.63 -33.93 -23.03
N ILE A 497 -8.92 -32.87 -22.27
CA ILE A 497 -8.17 -31.63 -22.25
C ILE A 497 -7.18 -31.73 -21.10
N THR A 498 -5.93 -31.38 -21.35
CA THR A 498 -4.87 -31.41 -20.35
C THR A 498 -4.26 -30.01 -20.20
N SER A 499 -4.23 -29.51 -18.99
CA SER A 499 -3.64 -28.19 -18.69
C SER A 499 -2.14 -28.17 -19.01
N THR A 500 -1.68 -27.06 -19.57
CA THR A 500 -0.27 -26.83 -19.92
C THR A 500 0.41 -25.77 -19.06
N VAL A 501 -0.40 -25.02 -18.27
CA VAL A 501 0.07 -23.95 -17.40
C VAL A 501 -0.54 -24.10 -16.00
N VAL A 502 0.20 -23.74 -14.97
CA VAL A 502 -0.28 -23.74 -13.57
C VAL A 502 -1.27 -22.60 -13.37
N ASN A 503 -2.36 -22.89 -12.64
CA ASN A 503 -3.45 -21.92 -12.34
C ASN A 503 -4.17 -21.37 -13.58
N GLU A 504 -4.15 -22.11 -14.66
CA GLU A 504 -4.91 -21.79 -15.87
C GLU A 504 -6.41 -21.90 -15.60
N THR A 505 -7.18 -20.87 -15.95
CA THR A 505 -8.65 -20.89 -15.80
C THR A 505 -9.32 -21.20 -17.11
N TYR A 506 -10.20 -22.19 -17.09
CA TYR A 506 -11.03 -22.57 -18.23
C TYR A 506 -12.47 -22.13 -17.98
N ASP A 507 -12.95 -21.14 -18.76
CA ASP A 507 -14.37 -20.79 -18.82
C ASP A 507 -15.02 -21.59 -19.92
N ILE A 508 -15.92 -22.50 -19.54
CA ILE A 508 -16.52 -23.46 -20.43
C ILE A 508 -17.99 -23.11 -20.64
N THR A 509 -18.35 -22.75 -21.87
CA THR A 509 -19.73 -22.74 -22.33
C THR A 509 -19.93 -23.93 -23.23
N TYR A 510 -20.91 -24.75 -22.96
CA TYR A 510 -21.11 -25.98 -23.70
C TYR A 510 -22.55 -26.19 -24.08
N SER A 511 -22.74 -26.83 -25.24
CA SER A 511 -23.98 -27.33 -25.70
C SER A 511 -23.76 -28.72 -26.31
N TYR A 512 -24.51 -29.70 -25.86
CA TYR A 512 -24.47 -31.03 -26.47
C TYR A 512 -25.85 -31.54 -26.71
N ARG A 513 -25.96 -32.35 -27.72
CA ARG A 513 -27.23 -32.93 -28.18
C ARG A 513 -27.18 -34.43 -28.16
N ILE A 514 -28.19 -35.05 -27.56
CA ILE A 514 -28.26 -36.45 -27.32
C ILE A 514 -29.57 -36.95 -27.93
N GLU A 515 -29.54 -38.11 -28.61
CA GLU A 515 -30.66 -38.76 -29.22
C GLU A 515 -30.97 -40.07 -28.55
N ASN A 516 -32.25 -40.30 -28.26
CA ASN A 516 -32.73 -41.61 -27.90
C ASN A 516 -33.21 -42.31 -29.16
N ALA A 517 -32.50 -43.35 -29.61
CA ALA A 517 -32.85 -44.17 -30.78
C ALA A 517 -33.78 -45.34 -30.43
N ASP A 518 -34.22 -45.50 -29.17
CA ASP A 518 -35.10 -46.55 -28.74
C ASP A 518 -36.60 -46.23 -29.00
N SER A 519 -37.39 -47.25 -29.02
CA SER A 519 -38.84 -47.14 -29.13
C SER A 519 -39.57 -46.76 -27.84
N VAL A 520 -38.84 -46.63 -26.74
CA VAL A 520 -39.34 -46.20 -25.42
C VAL A 520 -38.54 -45.05 -24.87
N PRO A 521 -39.11 -44.25 -23.96
CA PRO A 521 -38.32 -43.16 -23.31
C PRO A 521 -37.10 -43.74 -22.57
N ARG A 522 -35.98 -43.02 -22.61
CA ARG A 522 -34.72 -43.37 -21.95
C ARG A 522 -34.22 -42.23 -21.12
N THR A 523 -33.47 -42.58 -20.06
CA THR A 523 -32.82 -41.55 -19.26
C THR A 523 -31.32 -41.47 -19.61
N VAL A 524 -30.80 -40.25 -19.56
CA VAL A 524 -29.37 -39.95 -19.74
C VAL A 524 -28.91 -39.00 -18.66
N GLU A 525 -27.65 -39.14 -18.31
CA GLU A 525 -26.98 -38.27 -17.38
C GLU A 525 -25.61 -37.86 -17.95
N CYS A 526 -25.30 -36.59 -17.95
CA CYS A 526 -24.07 -36.02 -18.47
C CYS A 526 -23.31 -35.34 -17.36
N GLN A 527 -21.99 -35.51 -17.36
CA GLN A 527 -21.11 -34.87 -16.35
C GLN A 527 -19.81 -34.41 -16.95
N TRP A 528 -19.26 -33.34 -16.34
CA TRP A 528 -17.90 -32.93 -16.54
C TRP A 528 -17.04 -33.44 -15.38
N LEU A 529 -15.84 -33.91 -15.71
CA LEU A 529 -14.83 -34.36 -14.74
C LEU A 529 -13.64 -33.41 -14.75
N TYR A 530 -13.14 -33.08 -13.56
CA TYR A 530 -11.84 -32.52 -13.32
C TYR A 530 -10.98 -33.54 -12.58
N ASN A 531 -9.84 -33.92 -13.16
CA ASN A 531 -9.00 -34.99 -12.63
C ASN A 531 -9.78 -36.25 -12.21
N SER A 532 -10.68 -36.69 -13.08
CA SER A 532 -11.57 -37.84 -12.85
C SER A 532 -12.65 -37.63 -11.75
N THR A 533 -12.76 -36.44 -11.17
CA THR A 533 -13.78 -36.10 -10.17
C THR A 533 -14.90 -35.30 -10.83
N PRO A 534 -16.21 -35.65 -10.66
CA PRO A 534 -17.31 -34.89 -11.21
C PRO A 534 -17.39 -33.47 -10.62
N ILE A 535 -17.43 -32.46 -11.48
CA ILE A 535 -17.53 -31.04 -11.11
C ILE A 535 -18.81 -30.37 -11.57
N ASN A 536 -19.45 -30.93 -12.63
CA ASN A 536 -20.69 -30.45 -13.16
C ASN A 536 -21.48 -31.63 -13.67
N ASN A 537 -22.78 -31.71 -13.36
CA ASN A 537 -23.64 -32.83 -13.72
C ASN A 537 -25.03 -32.31 -14.13
N SER A 538 -25.56 -32.82 -15.24
CA SER A 538 -26.87 -32.43 -15.76
C SER A 538 -28.06 -32.93 -14.92
N GLY A 539 -27.83 -33.83 -13.99
CA GLY A 539 -28.86 -34.68 -13.42
C GLY A 539 -29.44 -35.67 -14.45
N VAL A 540 -30.40 -36.44 -14.00
CA VAL A 540 -31.08 -37.40 -14.86
C VAL A 540 -32.08 -36.72 -15.81
N ILE A 541 -31.85 -36.89 -17.09
CA ILE A 541 -32.69 -36.30 -18.17
C ILE A 541 -33.46 -37.43 -18.86
N THR A 542 -34.76 -37.28 -19.00
CA THR A 542 -35.60 -38.25 -19.73
C THR A 542 -35.82 -37.78 -21.18
N ILE A 543 -35.42 -38.60 -22.14
CA ILE A 543 -35.58 -38.34 -23.56
C ILE A 543 -36.68 -39.27 -24.12
N ALA A 544 -37.69 -38.70 -24.75
CA ALA A 544 -38.77 -39.47 -25.35
C ALA A 544 -38.28 -40.43 -26.45
N SER A 545 -39.04 -41.48 -26.79
CA SER A 545 -38.75 -42.40 -27.89
C SER A 545 -38.48 -41.64 -29.20
N GLY A 546 -37.34 -41.91 -29.84
CA GLY A 546 -36.89 -41.21 -31.04
C GLY A 546 -36.62 -39.72 -30.87
N GLY A 547 -36.65 -39.23 -29.62
CA GLY A 547 -36.45 -37.81 -29.29
C GLY A 547 -34.97 -37.40 -29.23
N VAL A 548 -34.76 -36.11 -29.32
CA VAL A 548 -33.45 -35.47 -29.18
C VAL A 548 -33.54 -34.43 -28.07
N PHE A 549 -32.56 -34.41 -27.22
CA PHE A 549 -32.39 -33.44 -26.14
C PHE A 549 -31.13 -32.64 -26.33
N GLN A 550 -31.26 -31.35 -26.25
CA GLN A 550 -30.10 -30.44 -26.25
C GLN A 550 -29.89 -29.88 -24.83
N TYR A 551 -28.70 -29.99 -24.32
CA TYR A 551 -28.32 -29.45 -23.04
C TYR A 551 -27.30 -28.33 -23.23
N ILE A 552 -27.57 -27.17 -22.61
CA ILE A 552 -26.69 -26.00 -22.65
C ILE A 552 -26.33 -25.65 -21.23
N GLY A 553 -25.04 -25.38 -20.97
CA GLY A 553 -24.56 -24.99 -19.67
C GLY A 553 -23.25 -24.22 -19.75
N ASN A 554 -22.82 -23.68 -18.62
CA ASN A 554 -21.56 -23.03 -18.47
C ASN A 554 -21.00 -23.29 -17.05
N PHE A 555 -19.68 -23.24 -16.92
CA PHE A 555 -18.97 -23.22 -15.64
C PHE A 555 -17.53 -22.80 -15.85
N SER A 556 -16.87 -22.37 -14.75
CA SER A 556 -15.44 -22.05 -14.73
C SER A 556 -14.68 -23.08 -13.91
N GLN A 557 -13.52 -23.49 -14.38
CA GLN A 557 -12.63 -24.42 -13.68
C GLN A 557 -11.19 -23.93 -13.71
N VAL A 558 -10.60 -23.78 -12.53
CA VAL A 558 -9.15 -23.48 -12.38
C VAL A 558 -8.38 -24.82 -12.42
N MET A 559 -7.40 -24.89 -13.28
CA MET A 559 -6.45 -25.99 -13.41
C MET A 559 -5.22 -25.69 -12.54
N THR A 560 -5.15 -26.24 -11.35
CA THR A 560 -4.15 -25.88 -10.34
C THR A 560 -2.73 -26.38 -10.66
N ASN A 561 -2.60 -27.40 -11.51
CA ASN A 561 -1.31 -27.96 -11.90
C ASN A 561 -1.23 -28.21 -13.40
N VAL A 562 -0.02 -28.20 -13.94
CA VAL A 562 0.24 -28.72 -15.28
C VAL A 562 -0.08 -30.21 -15.30
N GLY A 563 -0.85 -30.66 -16.29
CA GLY A 563 -1.30 -32.05 -16.40
C GLY A 563 -2.69 -32.30 -15.82
N ASP A 564 -3.32 -31.32 -15.18
CA ASP A 564 -4.72 -31.42 -14.76
C ASP A 564 -5.63 -31.66 -15.98
N THR A 565 -6.69 -32.44 -15.80
CA THR A 565 -7.52 -32.89 -16.91
C THR A 565 -8.98 -32.48 -16.77
N LEU A 566 -9.59 -32.12 -17.92
CA LEU A 566 -11.03 -31.93 -18.06
C LEU A 566 -11.60 -32.89 -19.11
N GLN A 567 -12.78 -33.46 -18.81
CA GLN A 567 -13.42 -34.46 -19.65
C GLN A 567 -14.94 -34.42 -19.49
N VAL A 568 -15.69 -34.60 -20.57
CA VAL A 568 -17.12 -34.72 -20.56
C VAL A 568 -17.56 -36.16 -20.86
N GLN A 569 -18.52 -36.67 -20.09
CA GLN A 569 -19.03 -38.05 -20.18
C GLN A 569 -20.55 -38.04 -20.12
N PHE A 570 -21.14 -39.12 -20.66
CA PHE A 570 -22.56 -39.39 -20.53
C PHE A 570 -22.81 -40.90 -20.31
N LYS A 571 -23.90 -41.20 -19.66
CA LYS A 571 -24.42 -42.57 -19.50
C LYS A 571 -25.90 -42.63 -19.75
N SER A 572 -26.48 -43.79 -19.98
CA SER A 572 -27.89 -44.07 -20.11
C SER A 572 -28.35 -45.18 -19.18
N ASP A 573 -29.63 -45.28 -18.90
CA ASP A 573 -30.27 -46.40 -18.18
C ASP A 573 -30.13 -47.75 -18.91
N VAL A 574 -29.96 -47.70 -20.25
CA VAL A 574 -29.77 -48.89 -21.11
C VAL A 574 -28.67 -48.63 -22.11
N GLY A 575 -27.76 -49.58 -22.26
CA GLY A 575 -26.66 -49.47 -23.21
C GLY A 575 -27.09 -49.61 -24.67
N GLY A 576 -26.41 -48.90 -25.58
CA GLY A 576 -26.52 -49.09 -27.04
C GLY A 576 -27.68 -48.39 -27.74
N VAL A 577 -28.53 -47.64 -27.05
CA VAL A 577 -29.71 -47.03 -27.63
C VAL A 577 -29.71 -45.49 -27.54
N VAL A 578 -28.98 -44.91 -26.64
CA VAL A 578 -28.78 -43.45 -26.51
C VAL A 578 -27.46 -43.07 -27.14
N ARG A 579 -27.45 -42.09 -27.98
CA ARG A 579 -26.27 -41.72 -28.73
C ARG A 579 -26.14 -40.18 -28.84
N GLN A 580 -24.94 -39.76 -29.07
CA GLN A 580 -24.65 -38.41 -29.50
C GLN A 580 -25.18 -38.22 -30.92
N ALA A 581 -26.08 -37.24 -31.15
CA ALA A 581 -26.71 -37.01 -32.42
C ALA A 581 -25.90 -36.02 -33.27
N GLN A 582 -25.97 -36.19 -34.61
CA GLN A 582 -25.41 -35.25 -35.56
C GLN A 582 -26.48 -34.21 -35.95
N PHE A 583 -26.08 -33.00 -36.24
CA PHE A 583 -26.86 -31.91 -36.76
C PHE A 583 -26.49 -31.56 -38.19
N THR A 584 -27.46 -31.45 -39.07
CA THR A 584 -27.32 -30.88 -40.42
C THR A 584 -28.12 -29.58 -40.48
N GLY A 585 -27.43 -28.46 -40.47
CA GLY A 585 -28.04 -27.17 -40.53
C GLY A 585 -27.39 -26.12 -39.57
N TYR A 586 -28.09 -25.04 -39.37
CA TYR A 586 -27.61 -23.97 -38.45
C TYR A 586 -27.30 -24.53 -37.07
N TRP A 587 -26.07 -24.37 -36.69
CA TRP A 587 -25.48 -24.97 -35.54
C TRP A 587 -25.25 -23.94 -34.45
N THR A 588 -25.75 -24.21 -33.27
CA THR A 588 -25.52 -23.40 -32.08
C THR A 588 -25.05 -24.33 -30.98
N GLY A 589 -23.82 -24.65 -30.90
CA GLY A 589 -23.39 -25.52 -29.81
C GLY A 589 -21.98 -25.96 -29.92
N ASP A 590 -21.07 -25.03 -29.77
CA ASP A 590 -19.65 -25.27 -29.56
C ASP A 590 -19.41 -25.37 -28.06
N VAL A 591 -18.44 -26.17 -27.66
CA VAL A 591 -17.79 -26.03 -26.38
C VAL A 591 -16.75 -24.94 -26.56
N ILE A 592 -16.96 -23.78 -25.99
CA ILE A 592 -16.04 -22.67 -26.03
C ILE A 592 -15.18 -22.79 -24.77
N PHE A 593 -13.87 -22.93 -24.98
CA PHE A 593 -12.90 -22.84 -23.91
C PHE A 593 -12.26 -21.47 -23.99
N GLN A 594 -12.44 -20.70 -22.94
CA GLN A 594 -11.70 -19.48 -22.76
C GLN A 594 -10.53 -19.79 -21.83
N VAL A 595 -9.33 -19.76 -22.37
CA VAL A 595 -8.10 -19.96 -21.61
C VAL A 595 -7.45 -18.60 -21.41
N GLY A 596 -7.38 -18.20 -20.16
CA GLY A 596 -6.59 -17.03 -19.75
C GLY A 596 -7.30 -15.70 -19.98
N THR A 597 -7.60 -15.03 -18.93
CA THR A 597 -7.79 -13.58 -18.90
C THR A 597 -6.40 -12.92 -18.85
N SER A 598 -6.22 -11.78 -19.51
CA SER A 598 -5.02 -10.98 -19.27
C SER A 598 -5.07 -10.49 -17.82
N ALA A 599 -4.24 -11.06 -16.98
CA ALA A 599 -4.17 -10.67 -15.58
C ALA A 599 -3.16 -9.55 -15.40
N ILE A 600 -3.53 -8.53 -14.65
CA ILE A 600 -2.60 -7.59 -14.07
C ILE A 600 -1.98 -8.27 -12.84
N THR A 601 -0.73 -8.64 -12.95
CA THR A 601 0.05 -9.30 -11.89
C THR A 601 1.08 -8.33 -11.32
N ASN A 602 1.76 -8.72 -10.25
CA ASN A 602 2.93 -8.00 -9.76
C ASN A 602 3.93 -7.70 -10.89
N ASN A 603 4.29 -8.71 -11.68
CA ASN A 603 5.23 -8.52 -12.79
C ASN A 603 4.69 -7.55 -13.85
N THR A 604 3.42 -7.60 -14.18
CA THR A 604 2.81 -6.66 -15.14
C THR A 604 2.89 -5.21 -14.64
N ILE A 605 2.63 -4.97 -13.35
CA ILE A 605 2.74 -3.64 -12.74
C ILE A 605 4.20 -3.16 -12.76
N LEU A 606 5.14 -4.02 -12.41
CA LEU A 606 6.57 -3.68 -12.39
C LEU A 606 7.21 -3.57 -13.78
N GLN A 607 6.62 -4.17 -14.79
CA GLN A 607 7.04 -4.02 -16.20
C GLN A 607 6.48 -2.76 -16.86
N THR A 608 5.68 -1.96 -16.15
CA THR A 608 5.28 -0.63 -16.61
C THR A 608 6.48 0.33 -16.58
N LEU A 609 6.31 1.50 -17.17
CA LEU A 609 7.31 2.58 -17.09
C LEU A 609 7.63 3.02 -15.64
N ARG A 610 6.84 2.55 -14.66
CA ARG A 610 6.99 2.94 -13.23
C ARG A 610 7.89 2.00 -12.44
N GLY A 611 8.17 0.81 -12.92
CA GLY A 611 9.05 -0.15 -12.22
C GLY A 611 10.44 0.40 -11.93
N GLU A 612 10.99 1.23 -12.80
CA GLU A 612 12.33 1.80 -12.68
C GLU A 612 12.40 3.10 -11.86
N ILE A 613 11.27 3.64 -11.40
CA ILE A 613 11.27 4.87 -10.60
C ILE A 613 11.98 4.61 -9.28
N GLY A 614 12.96 5.46 -8.94
CA GLY A 614 13.60 5.47 -7.63
C GLY A 614 12.60 5.78 -6.52
N GLN A 615 12.60 4.96 -5.46
CA GLN A 615 11.70 5.18 -4.31
C GLN A 615 11.96 6.53 -3.65
N TRP A 616 13.23 6.93 -3.55
CA TRP A 616 13.61 8.24 -3.02
C TRP A 616 13.22 9.37 -3.98
N ASP A 617 13.40 9.21 -5.28
CA ASP A 617 13.02 10.23 -6.27
C ASP A 617 11.50 10.49 -6.25
N PHE A 618 10.70 9.43 -6.12
CA PHE A 618 9.25 9.55 -5.95
C PHE A 618 8.89 10.37 -4.70
N LEU A 619 9.47 10.04 -3.54
CA LEU A 619 9.22 10.78 -2.30
C LEU A 619 9.74 12.22 -2.38
N LYS A 620 10.94 12.43 -2.92
CA LYS A 620 11.51 13.78 -3.12
C LYS A 620 10.63 14.65 -3.99
N GLY A 621 10.07 14.10 -5.05
CA GLY A 621 9.11 14.82 -5.88
C GLY A 621 7.86 15.26 -5.11
N LEU A 622 7.31 14.40 -4.25
CA LEU A 622 6.19 14.77 -3.37
C LEU A 622 6.60 15.84 -2.35
N LEU A 623 7.78 15.70 -1.72
CA LEU A 623 8.31 16.72 -0.81
C LEU A 623 8.43 18.07 -1.49
N THR A 624 8.89 18.09 -2.75
CA THR A 624 9.01 19.30 -3.56
C THR A 624 7.65 19.89 -3.94
N MET A 625 6.70 19.08 -4.38
CA MET A 625 5.38 19.57 -4.81
C MET A 625 4.64 20.29 -3.68
N PHE A 626 4.63 19.68 -2.51
CA PHE A 626 3.87 20.18 -1.35
C PHE A 626 4.71 20.95 -0.34
N ASN A 627 5.97 21.24 -0.65
CA ASN A 627 6.91 21.88 0.28
C ASN A 627 6.91 21.20 1.65
N LEU A 628 7.03 19.86 1.65
CA LEU A 628 7.01 19.08 2.88
C LEU A 628 8.37 19.17 3.59
N VAL A 629 8.31 19.13 4.90
CA VAL A 629 9.46 19.02 5.79
C VAL A 629 9.41 17.70 6.53
N THR A 630 10.57 17.16 6.84
CA THR A 630 10.74 15.94 7.61
C THR A 630 11.29 16.28 8.98
N LEU A 631 10.61 15.86 10.02
CA LEU A 631 11.00 16.07 11.41
C LEU A 631 11.30 14.73 12.08
N PRO A 632 12.32 14.65 12.93
CA PRO A 632 12.54 13.47 13.75
C PRO A 632 11.42 13.37 14.80
N ASP A 633 11.06 12.15 15.15
CA ASP A 633 10.19 11.90 16.29
C ASP A 633 11.07 11.63 17.53
N GLU A 634 10.92 12.45 18.56
CA GLU A 634 11.72 12.35 19.79
C GLU A 634 11.45 11.07 20.58
N ASP A 635 10.21 10.57 20.50
CA ASP A 635 9.79 9.38 21.24
C ASP A 635 10.16 8.09 20.49
N ASN A 636 10.25 8.15 19.18
CA ASN A 636 10.59 7.01 18.33
C ASN A 636 11.56 7.43 17.21
N PRO A 637 12.87 7.27 17.41
CA PRO A 637 13.87 7.68 16.42
C PRO A 637 13.74 7.05 15.04
N SER A 638 13.07 5.89 14.92
CA SER A 638 12.79 5.26 13.62
C SER A 638 11.53 5.81 12.94
N ASN A 639 10.82 6.74 13.57
CA ASN A 639 9.64 7.39 13.03
C ASN A 639 9.99 8.76 12.45
N ILE A 640 9.50 9.05 11.24
CA ILE A 640 9.73 10.31 10.54
C ILE A 640 8.39 11.02 10.42
N LYS A 641 8.28 12.24 10.97
CA LYS A 641 7.10 13.08 10.78
C LYS A 641 7.25 13.88 9.49
N ILE A 642 6.26 13.84 8.62
CA ILE A 642 6.29 14.48 7.29
C ILE A 642 5.08 15.39 7.16
N GLU A 643 5.30 16.71 7.19
CA GLU A 643 4.22 17.70 7.16
C GLU A 643 4.56 18.88 6.23
N PRO A 644 3.56 19.62 5.72
CA PRO A 644 3.81 20.84 4.99
C PRO A 644 4.54 21.88 5.84
N TYR A 645 5.48 22.61 5.22
CA TYR A 645 6.22 23.67 5.88
C TYR A 645 5.31 24.69 6.60
N ASN A 646 4.19 25.03 5.97
CA ASN A 646 3.24 25.97 6.53
C ASN A 646 2.61 25.49 7.85
N ASP A 647 2.30 24.21 7.93
CA ASP A 647 1.64 23.64 9.10
C ASP A 647 2.59 23.53 10.29
N VAL A 648 3.88 23.34 10.00
CA VAL A 648 4.94 23.24 11.01
C VAL A 648 5.42 24.62 11.49
N PHE A 649 5.72 25.53 10.55
CA PHE A 649 6.43 26.77 10.86
C PHE A 649 5.58 28.04 10.79
N ILE A 650 4.43 28.01 10.11
CA ILE A 650 3.55 29.16 9.93
C ILE A 650 2.15 28.84 10.46
N PRO A 651 1.99 28.68 11.79
CA PRO A 651 0.70 28.29 12.34
C PRO A 651 -0.35 29.36 12.12
N THR A 652 -1.23 29.18 11.15
CA THR A 652 -2.45 29.94 11.04
C THR A 652 -3.45 29.43 12.07
N ALA A 653 -3.95 30.33 12.93
CA ALA A 653 -4.98 29.99 13.92
C ALA A 653 -6.25 29.54 13.22
N THR A 654 -6.43 28.27 13.00
CA THR A 654 -7.68 27.68 12.53
C THR A 654 -8.48 27.22 13.74
N ALA A 655 -9.74 27.59 13.80
CA ALA A 655 -10.62 27.19 14.92
C ALA A 655 -10.82 25.68 14.88
N GLY A 656 -10.24 24.98 15.84
CA GLY A 656 -10.33 23.52 15.97
C GLY A 656 -8.99 22.80 16.15
N ASP A 657 -7.86 23.47 15.91
CA ASP A 657 -6.53 22.89 16.14
C ASP A 657 -6.32 22.56 17.62
N THR A 658 -6.00 21.34 17.89
CA THR A 658 -5.49 20.92 19.20
C THR A 658 -4.10 21.54 19.36
N LEU A 659 -3.91 22.33 20.41
CA LEU A 659 -2.68 23.05 20.79
C LEU A 659 -1.43 22.16 20.97
N ALA A 660 -1.53 20.84 20.78
CA ALA A 660 -0.49 19.88 21.15
C ALA A 660 0.75 19.93 20.23
N ASP A 661 0.61 20.38 18.98
CA ASP A 661 1.72 20.39 18.01
C ASP A 661 2.24 21.78 17.65
N ARG A 662 1.74 22.82 18.30
CA ARG A 662 2.29 24.18 18.14
C ARG A 662 3.57 24.27 18.96
N GLY A 663 4.65 24.74 18.33
CA GLY A 663 5.88 25.05 19.03
C GLY A 663 5.65 26.02 20.20
N ILE A 664 6.41 25.87 21.25
CA ILE A 664 6.42 26.78 22.41
C ILE A 664 7.34 27.97 22.14
N THR A 665 7.18 29.03 22.92
CA THR A 665 8.09 30.18 22.84
C THR A 665 9.07 30.11 24.01
N HIS A 666 10.35 30.03 23.70
CA HIS A 666 11.46 30.06 24.66
C HIS A 666 11.96 31.51 24.87
N ASP A 667 12.14 31.94 26.10
CA ASP A 667 12.77 33.22 26.39
C ASP A 667 14.28 33.06 26.56
N TRP A 668 15.06 33.49 25.56
CA TRP A 668 16.50 33.49 25.58
C TRP A 668 17.11 34.87 25.78
N THR A 669 16.35 35.83 26.23
CA THR A 669 16.82 37.25 26.42
C THR A 669 18.08 37.33 27.28
N GLU A 670 18.15 36.55 28.37
CA GLU A 670 19.30 36.56 29.28
C GLU A 670 20.44 35.61 28.87
N LYS A 671 20.25 34.83 27.77
CA LYS A 671 21.22 33.82 27.32
C LYS A 671 22.10 34.35 26.18
N ILE A 672 21.77 35.45 25.56
CA ILE A 672 22.52 35.98 24.41
C ILE A 672 23.80 36.71 24.83
N ASP A 673 24.89 36.48 24.06
CA ASP A 673 26.09 37.27 24.15
C ASP A 673 25.96 38.47 23.18
N VAL A 674 25.79 39.66 23.74
CA VAL A 674 25.59 40.92 22.97
C VAL A 674 26.94 41.52 22.50
N SER A 675 28.03 40.90 22.83
CA SER A 675 29.37 41.44 22.44
C SER A 675 29.64 41.37 20.95
N GLU A 676 29.02 40.35 20.27
CA GLU A 676 29.15 40.11 18.84
C GLU A 676 27.79 39.68 18.26
N MET A 677 27.13 40.60 17.58
CA MET A 677 25.87 40.33 16.91
C MET A 677 25.98 40.71 15.44
N LYS A 678 25.68 39.78 14.53
CA LYS A 678 25.63 40.03 13.10
C LYS A 678 24.21 39.97 12.61
N LEU A 679 23.71 41.02 12.07
CA LEU A 679 22.37 41.13 11.47
C LEU A 679 22.52 41.39 9.97
N MET A 680 21.94 40.56 9.14
CA MET A 680 22.08 40.64 7.69
C MET A 680 20.70 40.55 7.01
N PRO A 681 20.46 41.36 5.99
CA PRO A 681 19.35 41.09 5.07
C PRO A 681 19.65 39.81 4.25
N LEU A 682 18.63 39.15 3.77
CA LEU A 682 18.73 38.01 2.86
C LEU A 682 19.08 38.54 1.44
N THR A 683 20.36 38.67 1.14
CA THR A 683 20.85 39.14 -0.16
C THR A 683 21.22 38.06 -1.14
N ASP A 684 21.28 36.81 -0.67
CA ASP A 684 21.69 35.63 -1.46
C ASP A 684 20.52 34.93 -2.14
N LEU A 685 19.33 35.55 -2.07
CA LEU A 685 18.11 35.03 -2.72
C LEU A 685 18.15 35.26 -4.23
N ASN A 686 17.55 34.33 -4.97
CA ASN A 686 17.38 34.49 -6.41
C ASN A 686 16.32 35.51 -6.76
N LYS A 687 16.60 36.33 -7.77
CA LYS A 687 15.64 37.36 -8.26
C LYS A 687 14.40 36.72 -8.86
N LYS A 688 14.54 35.55 -9.45
CA LYS A 688 13.45 34.83 -10.07
C LYS A 688 13.56 33.34 -9.71
N THR A 689 12.42 32.70 -9.45
CA THR A 689 12.33 31.28 -9.24
C THR A 689 11.20 30.72 -10.10
N ILE A 690 11.49 29.65 -10.85
CA ILE A 690 10.52 28.97 -11.70
C ILE A 690 10.19 27.64 -11.05
N PHE A 691 8.95 27.46 -10.66
CA PHE A 691 8.39 26.20 -10.20
C PHE A 691 7.80 25.47 -11.40
N LYS A 692 8.27 24.27 -11.67
CA LYS A 692 7.84 23.52 -12.84
C LYS A 692 7.84 22.01 -12.60
N PHE A 693 7.20 21.30 -13.49
CA PHE A 693 7.26 19.86 -13.63
C PHE A 693 8.29 19.48 -14.72
N VAL A 694 8.58 18.17 -14.81
CA VAL A 694 9.39 17.63 -15.90
C VAL A 694 8.69 17.90 -17.23
N GLU A 695 9.45 18.18 -18.26
CA GLU A 695 8.94 18.41 -19.61
C GLU A 695 9.04 17.12 -20.42
N ASP A 696 7.89 16.60 -20.87
CA ASP A 696 7.82 15.49 -21.81
C ASP A 696 7.75 16.06 -23.24
N GLU A 697 8.81 15.92 -24.01
CA GLU A 697 8.89 16.45 -25.37
C GLU A 697 8.00 15.70 -26.36
N ASP A 698 7.64 14.46 -26.07
CA ASP A 698 6.75 13.62 -26.88
C ASP A 698 5.25 13.84 -26.57
N ASP A 699 4.92 14.52 -25.46
CA ASP A 699 3.54 14.89 -25.14
C ASP A 699 3.02 15.95 -26.12
N PHE A 700 2.23 15.53 -27.08
CA PHE A 700 1.71 16.44 -28.11
C PHE A 700 0.87 17.58 -27.52
N ALA A 701 0.02 17.29 -26.55
CA ALA A 701 -0.85 18.32 -25.94
C ALA A 701 -0.01 19.38 -25.22
N PHE A 702 0.99 18.97 -24.43
CA PHE A 702 1.91 19.83 -23.72
C PHE A 702 2.76 20.67 -24.69
N MET A 703 3.36 20.05 -25.69
CA MET A 703 4.22 20.74 -26.65
C MET A 703 3.44 21.68 -27.57
N ASN A 704 2.20 21.34 -27.90
CA ASN A 704 1.32 22.23 -28.66
C ASN A 704 0.95 23.48 -27.85
N TYR A 705 0.58 23.29 -26.57
CA TYR A 705 0.36 24.42 -25.66
C TYR A 705 1.58 25.32 -25.56
N LYS A 706 2.78 24.75 -25.26
CA LYS A 706 4.04 25.49 -25.15
C LYS A 706 4.32 26.34 -26.40
N ARG A 707 4.07 25.79 -27.60
CA ARG A 707 4.22 26.51 -28.87
C ARG A 707 3.22 27.66 -29.02
N GLN A 708 1.96 27.45 -28.65
CA GLN A 708 0.89 28.45 -28.78
C GLN A 708 1.07 29.65 -27.84
N VAL A 709 1.63 29.44 -26.66
CA VAL A 709 1.79 30.50 -25.64
C VAL A 709 3.21 31.06 -25.56
N GLY A 710 4.02 30.86 -26.58
CA GLY A 710 5.35 31.47 -26.69
C GLY A 710 6.37 30.92 -25.70
N GLY A 711 6.30 29.64 -25.37
CA GLY A 711 7.28 28.94 -24.53
C GLY A 711 6.91 28.81 -23.04
N HIS A 712 5.76 29.34 -22.62
CA HIS A 712 5.30 29.10 -21.25
C HIS A 712 4.99 27.62 -21.03
N LEU A 713 5.45 27.07 -19.89
CA LEU A 713 5.23 25.67 -19.53
C LEU A 713 3.90 25.51 -18.81
N TYR A 714 3.08 24.56 -19.25
CA TYR A 714 1.81 24.27 -18.60
C TYR A 714 2.04 23.84 -17.14
N GLY A 715 1.27 24.37 -16.23
CA GLY A 715 1.39 24.07 -14.80
C GLY A 715 2.55 24.76 -14.08
N SER A 716 3.38 25.54 -14.77
CA SER A 716 4.49 26.23 -14.12
C SER A 716 4.08 27.55 -13.47
N LYS A 717 4.84 27.96 -12.45
CA LYS A 717 4.71 29.26 -11.78
C LYS A 717 6.07 29.93 -11.71
N LYS A 718 6.12 31.17 -12.20
CA LYS A 718 7.27 32.05 -12.00
C LYS A 718 7.00 33.00 -10.83
N TYR A 719 7.85 32.93 -9.83
CA TYR A 719 7.96 33.96 -8.80
C TYR A 719 8.97 35.01 -9.25
N ASP A 720 8.59 36.27 -9.25
CA ASP A 720 9.42 37.38 -9.72
C ASP A 720 9.58 38.45 -8.60
N ALA A 721 10.76 38.49 -8.02
CA ALA A 721 11.18 39.44 -7.00
C ALA A 721 11.95 40.63 -7.61
N SER A 722 11.62 41.06 -8.83
CA SER A 722 12.36 42.16 -9.54
C SER A 722 12.26 43.50 -8.86
N GLU A 723 11.33 43.66 -7.92
CA GLU A 723 11.27 44.86 -7.06
C GLU A 723 12.49 44.98 -6.12
N PHE A 724 13.11 43.83 -5.77
CA PHE A 724 14.37 43.79 -5.02
C PHE A 724 15.56 43.94 -5.97
N THR A 725 15.93 45.17 -6.27
CA THR A 725 16.90 45.52 -7.34
C THR A 725 18.30 44.96 -7.11
N ILE A 726 18.65 44.59 -5.86
CA ILE A 726 19.96 44.01 -5.49
C ILE A 726 20.04 42.53 -5.82
N LEU A 727 18.92 41.82 -5.82
CA LEU A 727 18.89 40.40 -6.10
C LEU A 727 19.21 40.11 -7.58
N ALA A 728 19.93 39.03 -7.79
CA ALA A 728 20.30 38.56 -9.11
C ALA A 728 20.09 37.01 -9.17
N GLY A 729 20.12 36.49 -10.39
CA GLY A 729 19.98 35.04 -10.60
C GLY A 729 18.55 34.57 -10.88
N GLU A 730 18.48 33.43 -11.46
CA GLU A 730 17.23 32.69 -11.74
C GLU A 730 17.48 31.23 -11.29
N ASP A 731 16.52 30.64 -10.64
CA ASP A 731 16.55 29.28 -10.12
C ASP A 731 15.31 28.50 -10.57
N GLU A 732 15.43 27.20 -10.61
CA GLU A 732 14.34 26.30 -11.00
C GLU A 732 14.10 25.25 -9.91
N ILE A 733 12.85 25.15 -9.47
CA ILE A 733 12.37 24.11 -8.57
C ILE A 733 11.54 23.16 -9.40
N ILE A 734 12.08 21.96 -9.63
CA ILE A 734 11.49 20.94 -10.49
C ILE A 734 10.94 19.81 -9.63
N ALA A 735 9.67 19.47 -9.84
CA ALA A 735 9.03 18.35 -9.15
C ALA A 735 9.37 16.99 -9.82
N GLU A 736 10.68 16.68 -9.91
CA GLU A 736 11.11 15.39 -10.46
C GLU A 736 10.58 14.21 -9.61
N PRO A 737 10.15 13.09 -10.24
CA PRO A 737 10.11 12.79 -11.68
C PRO A 737 8.79 13.16 -12.38
N PHE A 738 7.92 13.93 -11.77
CA PHE A 738 6.55 14.15 -12.21
C PHE A 738 6.43 15.19 -13.33
N ALA A 739 5.51 14.93 -14.26
CA ALA A 739 5.19 15.84 -15.34
C ALA A 739 3.76 16.40 -15.23
N ALA A 740 3.56 17.61 -15.80
CA ALA A 740 2.26 18.25 -15.82
C ALA A 740 1.31 17.57 -16.80
N THR A 741 0.02 17.53 -16.46
CA THR A 741 -1.01 16.87 -17.28
C THR A 741 -2.00 17.89 -17.82
N ILE A 742 -2.19 17.92 -19.13
CA ILE A 742 -3.23 18.74 -19.77
C ILE A 742 -4.55 17.98 -19.76
N VAL A 743 -5.58 18.61 -19.23
CA VAL A 743 -6.94 18.11 -19.24
C VAL A 743 -7.76 18.97 -20.21
N LYS A 744 -8.39 18.30 -21.18
CA LYS A 744 -9.17 18.98 -22.25
C LYS A 744 -10.40 18.13 -22.60
N PRO A 745 -11.38 18.69 -23.32
CA PRO A 745 -12.38 17.88 -24.02
C PRO A 745 -11.70 16.84 -24.93
N LEU A 746 -12.26 15.64 -25.01
CA LEU A 746 -11.74 14.57 -25.84
C LEU A 746 -11.57 15.06 -27.31
N GLU A 747 -12.65 15.66 -27.83
CA GLU A 747 -12.69 16.35 -29.11
C GLU A 747 -13.72 17.49 -29.04
N ASP A 748 -13.67 18.45 -29.96
CA ASP A 748 -14.66 19.51 -30.05
C ASP A 748 -16.09 18.97 -30.21
N MET A 749 -16.23 17.87 -30.94
CA MET A 749 -17.53 17.21 -31.15
C MET A 749 -18.01 16.41 -29.94
N TRP A 750 -17.14 16.09 -28.98
CA TRP A 750 -17.40 15.35 -27.75
C TRP A 750 -16.93 16.17 -26.52
N SER A 751 -17.33 17.41 -26.46
CA SER A 751 -16.85 18.40 -25.48
C SER A 751 -17.32 18.13 -24.05
N ASP A 752 -18.23 17.23 -23.84
CA ASP A 752 -18.72 16.76 -22.54
C ASP A 752 -17.85 15.67 -21.90
N ILE A 753 -16.94 15.03 -22.65
CA ILE A 753 -15.95 14.09 -22.13
C ILE A 753 -14.66 14.86 -21.89
N ILE A 754 -14.45 15.31 -20.64
CA ILE A 754 -13.25 16.03 -20.24
C ILE A 754 -12.25 15.06 -19.64
N THR A 755 -11.09 14.93 -20.27
CA THR A 755 -10.12 13.87 -19.97
C THR A 755 -8.67 14.37 -20.07
N PRO A 756 -7.75 13.75 -19.31
CA PRO A 756 -6.32 13.94 -19.55
C PRO A 756 -5.94 13.48 -20.97
N ALA A 757 -5.08 14.25 -21.65
CA ALA A 757 -4.58 13.94 -22.97
C ALA A 757 -3.08 13.61 -22.88
N LEU A 758 -2.72 12.35 -23.12
CA LEU A 758 -1.38 11.80 -22.93
C LEU A 758 -1.00 10.94 -24.14
N TYR A 759 -0.83 11.58 -25.29
CA TYR A 759 -0.44 10.91 -26.54
C TYR A 759 0.62 11.70 -27.30
N SER A 760 1.39 11.00 -28.11
CA SER A 760 2.30 11.59 -29.08
C SER A 760 1.66 11.66 -30.47
N MET A 761 2.25 12.47 -31.34
CA MET A 761 1.82 12.56 -32.72
C MET A 761 3.03 12.47 -33.64
N ASN A 762 2.99 11.51 -34.55
CA ASN A 762 4.02 11.26 -35.53
C ASN A 762 3.99 12.28 -36.69
N ASP A 763 5.07 12.37 -37.45
CA ASP A 763 5.21 13.26 -38.58
C ASP A 763 4.19 12.98 -39.72
N ASP A 764 3.69 11.75 -39.81
CA ASP A 764 2.66 11.34 -40.77
C ASP A 764 1.21 11.68 -40.33
N GLY A 765 1.06 12.26 -39.15
CA GLY A 765 -0.23 12.63 -38.52
C GLY A 765 -0.96 11.49 -37.81
N THR A 766 -0.30 10.35 -37.65
CA THR A 766 -0.81 9.29 -36.76
C THR A 766 -0.48 9.60 -35.32
N SER A 767 -1.33 9.12 -34.39
CA SER A 767 -1.16 9.29 -32.95
C SER A 767 -0.92 7.95 -32.28
N GLU A 768 -0.15 7.98 -31.20
CA GLU A 768 0.18 6.79 -30.42
C GLU A 768 0.47 7.11 -28.95
N GLY A 769 0.57 6.07 -28.11
CA GLY A 769 1.09 6.19 -26.78
C GLY A 769 2.61 6.44 -26.81
N PHE A 770 3.15 7.06 -25.75
CA PHE A 770 4.57 7.34 -25.62
C PHE A 770 5.08 6.99 -24.20
N GLU A 771 6.38 6.96 -24.04
CA GLU A 771 7.01 6.76 -22.73
C GLU A 771 6.95 8.06 -21.92
N ASN A 772 5.89 8.22 -21.14
CA ASN A 772 5.66 9.43 -20.37
C ASN A 772 6.29 9.38 -18.98
N SER A 773 6.72 10.56 -18.48
CA SER A 773 7.02 10.77 -17.07
C SER A 773 5.79 10.54 -16.20
N PRO A 774 5.95 10.17 -14.90
CA PRO A 774 4.82 9.90 -14.02
C PRO A 774 3.84 11.08 -13.93
N ARG A 775 2.55 10.76 -13.90
CA ARG A 775 1.45 11.73 -13.76
C ARG A 775 0.68 11.43 -12.49
N ILE A 776 0.49 12.46 -11.66
CA ILE A 776 -0.39 12.38 -10.49
C ILE A 776 -1.62 13.25 -10.75
N MET A 777 -2.79 12.70 -10.42
CA MET A 777 -4.07 13.38 -10.64
C MET A 777 -5.06 13.08 -9.52
N PHE A 778 -6.03 13.98 -9.35
CA PHE A 778 -7.17 13.77 -8.47
C PHE A 778 -8.21 12.83 -9.09
N ASN A 779 -8.71 11.92 -8.32
CA ASN A 779 -9.91 11.14 -8.63
C ASN A 779 -11.15 11.99 -8.33
N ASN A 780 -11.82 12.47 -9.38
CA ASN A 780 -13.04 13.29 -9.31
C ASN A 780 -14.33 12.46 -9.35
N GLY A 781 -14.22 11.14 -9.31
CA GLY A 781 -15.35 10.24 -9.32
C GLY A 781 -15.99 10.07 -10.70
N ILE A 782 -17.16 9.42 -10.70
CA ILE A 782 -17.89 9.08 -11.92
C ILE A 782 -18.62 10.31 -12.45
N GLN A 783 -18.41 10.61 -13.73
CA GLN A 783 -19.08 11.65 -14.47
C GLN A 783 -19.98 11.04 -15.55
N ALA A 784 -21.12 11.67 -15.81
CA ALA A 784 -22.00 11.29 -16.91
C ALA A 784 -21.53 11.93 -18.22
N THR A 785 -21.65 11.21 -19.33
CA THR A 785 -21.41 11.74 -20.67
C THR A 785 -22.73 12.04 -21.35
N GLY A 786 -22.82 13.12 -22.10
CA GLY A 786 -23.92 13.39 -23.01
C GLY A 786 -23.83 12.53 -24.29
N ALA A 787 -22.60 12.41 -24.82
CA ALA A 787 -22.26 11.48 -25.90
C ALA A 787 -21.73 10.18 -25.29
N SER A 788 -22.50 9.08 -25.34
CA SER A 788 -21.99 7.76 -24.94
C SER A 788 -20.78 7.35 -25.79
N TYR A 789 -19.88 6.59 -25.23
CA TYR A 789 -18.74 6.03 -25.97
C TYR A 789 -18.82 4.50 -26.03
N TYR A 790 -18.29 3.92 -27.08
CA TYR A 790 -18.35 2.49 -27.34
C TYR A 790 -17.08 1.79 -26.87
N ILE A 791 -17.27 0.70 -26.14
CA ILE A 791 -16.19 -0.20 -25.73
C ILE A 791 -16.39 -1.56 -26.42
N PRO A 792 -15.32 -2.16 -26.99
CA PRO A 792 -15.42 -3.43 -27.70
C PRO A 792 -15.77 -4.60 -26.74
N ALA A 793 -16.19 -5.71 -27.33
CA ALA A 793 -16.32 -6.97 -26.61
C ALA A 793 -14.94 -7.47 -26.16
N GLN A 794 -14.86 -7.99 -24.95
CA GLN A 794 -13.63 -8.57 -24.41
C GLN A 794 -13.99 -9.71 -23.45
N ASN A 795 -13.26 -10.82 -23.53
CA ASN A 795 -13.37 -11.96 -22.61
C ASN A 795 -14.82 -12.48 -22.44
N GLY A 796 -15.56 -12.64 -23.53
CA GLY A 796 -16.96 -13.08 -23.51
C GLY A 796 -17.96 -12.05 -23.03
N ILE A 797 -17.52 -10.84 -22.63
CA ILE A 797 -18.39 -9.71 -22.29
C ILE A 797 -18.75 -8.98 -23.58
N THR A 798 -20.04 -8.78 -23.78
CA THR A 798 -20.55 -8.08 -24.96
C THR A 798 -20.07 -6.63 -25.01
N SER A 799 -19.87 -6.14 -26.22
CA SER A 799 -19.64 -4.71 -26.45
C SER A 799 -20.79 -3.87 -25.90
N SER A 800 -20.51 -2.66 -25.46
CA SER A 800 -21.54 -1.74 -24.96
C SER A 800 -21.19 -0.28 -25.25
N ASN A 801 -22.24 0.54 -25.25
CA ASN A 801 -22.12 1.99 -25.21
C ASN A 801 -22.23 2.44 -23.75
N GLU A 802 -21.17 3.06 -23.22
CA GLU A 802 -21.10 3.55 -21.85
C GLU A 802 -21.53 5.02 -21.78
N THR A 803 -22.26 5.38 -20.75
CA THR A 803 -22.78 6.74 -20.52
C THR A 803 -22.13 7.45 -19.33
N ASN A 804 -21.19 6.80 -18.70
CA ASN A 804 -20.43 7.30 -17.57
C ASN A 804 -18.95 6.98 -17.73
N TYR A 805 -18.10 7.77 -17.13
CA TYR A 805 -16.66 7.54 -17.06
C TYR A 805 -16.07 8.00 -15.73
N LEU A 806 -14.97 7.40 -15.31
CA LEU A 806 -14.22 7.85 -14.16
C LEU A 806 -13.31 9.01 -14.60
N GLN A 807 -13.54 10.19 -14.03
CA GLN A 807 -12.77 11.39 -14.37
C GLN A 807 -11.58 11.56 -13.43
N PHE A 808 -10.40 11.63 -14.02
CA PHE A 808 -9.21 12.13 -13.36
C PHE A 808 -8.81 13.49 -13.93
N SER A 809 -8.29 14.36 -13.07
CA SER A 809 -7.89 15.71 -13.46
C SER A 809 -6.82 16.25 -12.52
N HIS A 810 -6.06 17.22 -12.97
CA HIS A 810 -5.21 18.02 -12.09
C HIS A 810 -6.04 18.99 -11.22
N ILE A 811 -7.29 19.27 -11.57
CA ILE A 811 -8.21 20.10 -10.78
C ILE A 811 -9.11 19.18 -9.97
N LYS A 812 -9.12 19.37 -8.65
CA LYS A 812 -9.95 18.64 -7.73
C LYS A 812 -11.43 18.97 -7.91
N ASP A 813 -12.28 17.94 -7.91
CA ASP A 813 -13.75 18.04 -7.87
C ASP A 813 -14.37 18.89 -9.00
N GLY A 814 -13.82 18.86 -10.20
CA GLY A 814 -14.12 19.60 -11.45
C GLY A 814 -15.54 20.08 -11.76
N GLY A 815 -16.22 20.64 -10.80
CA GLY A 815 -17.59 21.13 -10.90
C GLY A 815 -17.73 22.60 -11.33
N THR A 816 -18.90 23.18 -11.14
CA THR A 816 -19.32 24.48 -11.70
C THR A 816 -18.84 25.71 -10.93
N SER A 817 -18.27 25.58 -9.73
CA SER A 817 -17.81 26.73 -8.90
C SER A 817 -16.32 26.65 -8.61
N ILE A 818 -15.54 27.43 -9.32
CA ILE A 818 -14.07 27.34 -9.39
C ILE A 818 -13.36 28.00 -8.19
N SER A 819 -14.03 28.77 -7.39
CA SER A 819 -13.41 29.54 -6.31
C SER A 819 -12.82 28.70 -5.17
N ASN A 820 -13.20 27.42 -5.07
CA ASN A 820 -12.79 26.54 -3.97
C ASN A 820 -12.02 25.29 -4.44
N TYR A 821 -11.69 25.17 -5.73
CA TYR A 821 -10.97 24.00 -6.22
C TYR A 821 -9.48 24.11 -6.01
N ALA A 822 -8.85 22.99 -5.61
CA ALA A 822 -7.42 22.85 -5.63
C ALA A 822 -6.95 22.41 -7.03
N ASP A 823 -5.86 23.01 -7.49
CA ASP A 823 -5.17 22.65 -8.73
C ASP A 823 -3.85 21.97 -8.36
N PHE A 824 -3.60 20.82 -8.91
CA PHE A 824 -2.38 20.03 -8.69
C PHE A 824 -1.21 20.50 -9.57
N HIS A 825 -1.19 21.78 -9.91
CA HIS A 825 -0.09 22.43 -10.62
C HIS A 825 0.42 23.63 -9.83
N PHE A 826 1.65 24.05 -10.07
CA PHE A 826 2.23 25.20 -9.39
C PHE A 826 1.58 26.52 -9.82
N GLY A 827 1.25 26.65 -11.09
CA GLY A 827 0.59 27.82 -11.65
C GLY A 827 -0.89 27.62 -11.90
N GLN A 828 -1.54 28.72 -12.24
CA GLN A 828 -2.93 28.66 -12.65
C GLN A 828 -3.04 28.03 -14.05
N CYS A 829 -3.82 26.98 -14.18
CA CYS A 829 -4.13 26.35 -15.43
C CYS A 829 -5.57 26.59 -15.80
N GLN A 830 -5.81 27.14 -17.00
CA GLN A 830 -7.15 27.31 -17.50
C GLN A 830 -7.66 26.01 -18.10
N LEU A 831 -8.81 25.53 -17.62
CA LEU A 831 -9.52 24.46 -18.31
C LEU A 831 -10.04 24.96 -19.66
N ILE A 832 -9.85 24.17 -20.70
CA ILE A 832 -10.38 24.46 -22.04
C ILE A 832 -11.92 24.51 -21.94
N GLY A 833 -12.51 25.60 -22.41
CA GLY A 833 -13.94 25.84 -22.30
C GLY A 833 -14.41 26.54 -21.02
N ASN A 834 -13.50 26.82 -20.08
CA ASN A 834 -13.78 27.59 -18.87
C ASN A 834 -12.85 28.80 -18.76
N THR A 835 -13.39 29.97 -18.46
CA THR A 835 -12.63 31.23 -18.36
C THR A 835 -12.08 31.51 -16.97
N ALA A 836 -12.49 30.73 -15.97
CA ALA A 836 -12.03 30.92 -14.61
C ALA A 836 -10.82 30.02 -14.31
N SER A 837 -9.84 30.55 -13.59
CA SER A 837 -8.66 29.81 -13.13
C SER A 837 -8.70 29.65 -11.61
N THR A 838 -8.19 28.53 -11.11
CA THR A 838 -8.11 28.28 -9.67
C THR A 838 -7.01 29.11 -9.03
N LEU A 839 -7.28 29.67 -7.85
CA LEU A 839 -6.26 30.32 -7.04
C LEU A 839 -5.57 29.36 -6.07
N ASN A 840 -6.21 28.23 -5.79
CA ASN A 840 -5.70 27.20 -4.88
C ASN A 840 -4.80 26.22 -5.64
N ASN A 841 -3.62 26.66 -6.03
CA ASN A 841 -2.61 25.83 -6.69
C ASN A 841 -1.47 25.50 -5.72
N LEU A 842 -0.57 24.58 -6.11
CA LEU A 842 0.53 24.12 -5.25
C LEU A 842 1.39 25.27 -4.76
N PHE A 843 1.70 26.25 -5.64
CA PHE A 843 2.50 27.40 -5.22
C PHE A 843 1.77 28.24 -4.17
N ASN A 844 0.52 28.62 -4.41
CA ASN A 844 -0.22 29.48 -3.51
C ASN A 844 -0.52 28.83 -2.16
N LEU A 845 -0.77 27.52 -2.14
CA LEU A 845 -1.11 26.78 -0.92
C LEU A 845 0.13 26.44 -0.08
N TYR A 846 1.24 26.01 -0.70
CA TYR A 846 2.37 25.43 0.03
C TYR A 846 3.65 26.26 -0.04
N TRP A 847 3.86 27.01 -1.12
CA TRP A 847 5.10 27.76 -1.34
C TRP A 847 4.98 29.26 -1.07
N LEU A 848 3.84 29.87 -1.39
CA LEU A 848 3.66 31.33 -1.25
C LEU A 848 3.81 31.81 0.20
N PRO A 849 3.27 31.14 1.23
CA PRO A 849 3.51 31.59 2.61
C PRO A 849 5.00 31.59 2.96
N TYR A 850 5.73 30.55 2.60
CA TYR A 850 7.18 30.49 2.77
C TYR A 850 7.92 31.60 2.00
N TYR A 851 7.59 31.81 0.74
CA TYR A 851 8.18 32.87 -0.07
C TYR A 851 7.80 34.27 0.44
N SER A 852 6.63 34.43 1.03
CA SER A 852 6.22 35.70 1.64
C SER A 852 7.04 36.02 2.88
N GLU A 853 7.47 35.03 3.65
CA GLU A 853 8.44 35.25 4.74
C GLU A 853 9.85 35.52 4.19
N LEU A 854 10.29 34.71 3.23
CA LEU A 854 11.64 34.78 2.68
C LEU A 854 11.93 36.10 1.99
N TYR A 855 10.99 36.62 1.20
CA TYR A 855 11.12 37.88 0.44
C TYR A 855 10.45 39.06 1.13
N ASN A 856 10.19 38.98 2.44
CA ASN A 856 9.69 40.13 3.17
C ASN A 856 10.83 41.16 3.41
N PRO A 857 10.63 42.47 3.15
CA PRO A 857 11.62 43.50 3.38
C PRO A 857 12.11 43.55 4.84
N ASP A 858 11.32 43.08 5.79
CA ASP A 858 11.64 43.10 7.21
C ASP A 858 12.31 41.79 7.70
N THR A 859 12.40 40.75 6.89
CA THR A 859 13.07 39.51 7.24
C THR A 859 14.57 39.73 7.31
N ARG A 860 15.18 39.31 8.40
CA ARG A 860 16.59 39.40 8.69
C ARG A 860 17.10 38.12 9.28
N ILE A 861 18.34 37.78 8.93
CA ILE A 861 19.07 36.70 9.63
C ILE A 861 19.93 37.37 10.68
N MET A 862 19.82 36.92 11.90
CA MET A 862 20.64 37.30 13.02
C MET A 862 21.51 36.13 13.47
N THR A 863 22.83 36.31 13.37
CA THR A 863 23.77 35.34 13.93
C THR A 863 24.34 35.89 15.22
N ILE A 864 24.18 35.14 16.31
CA ILE A 864 24.61 35.57 17.64
C ILE A 864 25.07 34.36 18.46
N LYS A 865 25.98 34.59 19.42
CA LYS A 865 26.37 33.58 20.39
C LYS A 865 25.36 33.51 21.54
N VAL A 866 24.96 32.27 21.89
CA VAL A 866 23.97 32.03 22.93
C VAL A 866 24.49 30.97 23.92
N ASN A 867 24.36 31.26 25.20
CA ASN A 867 24.71 30.31 26.26
C ASN A 867 23.54 29.31 26.42
N LEU A 868 23.60 28.20 25.66
CA LEU A 868 22.63 27.13 25.73
C LEU A 868 23.14 26.00 26.62
N SER A 869 22.33 25.64 27.60
CA SER A 869 22.57 24.45 28.40
C SER A 869 22.19 23.17 27.65
N PRO A 870 22.67 22.00 28.03
CA PRO A 870 22.20 20.71 27.47
C PRO A 870 20.69 20.54 27.58
N SER A 871 20.09 21.03 28.64
CA SER A 871 18.63 21.03 28.84
C SER A 871 17.91 21.88 27.78
N ASP A 872 18.50 23.03 27.38
CA ASP A 872 17.90 23.89 26.37
C ASP A 872 17.89 23.20 24.99
N ILE A 873 18.98 22.51 24.65
CA ILE A 873 19.07 21.75 23.41
C ILE A 873 18.11 20.57 23.40
N ASN A 874 18.00 19.87 24.53
CA ASN A 874 17.11 18.71 24.65
C ASN A 874 15.61 19.08 24.58
N THR A 875 15.25 20.27 25.06
CA THR A 875 13.83 20.71 25.08
C THR A 875 13.42 21.56 23.89
N PHE A 876 14.38 22.05 23.10
CA PHE A 876 14.12 22.91 21.98
C PHE A 876 13.71 22.09 20.73
N LYS A 877 12.64 22.49 20.09
CA LYS A 877 12.19 21.97 18.79
C LYS A 877 12.30 23.06 17.73
N PHE A 878 12.58 22.69 16.48
CA PHE A 878 12.75 23.69 15.41
C PHE A 878 11.44 24.39 15.00
N ASN A 879 10.29 23.82 15.35
CA ASN A 879 9.01 24.52 15.23
C ASN A 879 8.73 25.47 16.39
N ASP A 880 9.58 25.51 17.44
CA ASP A 880 9.50 26.50 18.50
C ASP A 880 9.95 27.86 18.03
N THR A 881 9.50 28.90 18.73
CA THR A 881 9.96 30.25 18.54
C THR A 881 10.81 30.71 19.72
N VAL A 882 11.69 31.66 19.50
CA VAL A 882 12.55 32.23 20.53
C VAL A 882 12.24 33.72 20.70
N PHE A 883 11.92 34.10 21.93
CA PHE A 883 11.76 35.47 22.31
C PHE A 883 13.09 36.06 22.80
N ILE A 884 13.52 37.13 22.17
CA ILE A 884 14.73 37.87 22.56
C ILE A 884 14.38 39.35 22.70
N LYS A 885 14.50 39.88 23.90
CA LYS A 885 14.19 41.28 24.26
C LYS A 885 12.71 41.63 24.00
N ASN A 886 12.32 41.99 22.82
CA ASN A 886 10.95 42.38 22.51
C ASN A 886 10.49 41.86 21.15
N ARG A 887 11.17 40.89 20.60
CA ARG A 887 10.89 40.29 19.29
C ARG A 887 10.93 38.76 19.35
N THR A 888 10.16 38.17 18.48
CA THR A 888 10.11 36.72 18.31
C THR A 888 10.89 36.33 17.06
N PHE A 889 11.67 35.29 17.17
CA PHE A 889 12.51 34.76 16.12
C PHE A 889 12.20 33.26 15.93
N ARG A 890 12.38 32.79 14.72
CA ARG A 890 12.54 31.37 14.42
C ARG A 890 14.03 31.04 14.42
N VAL A 891 14.37 29.84 14.84
CA VAL A 891 15.74 29.34 14.77
C VAL A 891 15.92 28.60 13.44
N ASN A 892 16.90 29.05 12.66
CA ASN A 892 17.28 28.39 11.41
C ASN A 892 18.29 27.28 11.65
N LYS A 893 19.31 27.60 12.47
CA LYS A 893 20.40 26.70 12.72
C LYS A 893 21.01 26.95 14.11
N ILE A 894 21.40 25.87 14.77
CA ILE A 894 22.19 25.89 16.00
C ILE A 894 23.50 25.15 15.76
N ASP A 895 24.61 25.83 15.75
CA ASP A 895 25.94 25.24 15.84
C ASP A 895 26.33 25.15 17.31
N TYR A 896 26.03 24.02 17.91
CA TYR A 896 26.26 23.73 19.34
C TYR A 896 27.60 23.03 19.55
N LYS A 897 28.32 23.48 20.55
CA LYS A 897 29.55 22.87 20.99
C LYS A 897 29.48 22.66 22.50
N PRO A 898 29.67 21.45 23.00
CA PRO A 898 29.67 21.18 24.44
C PRO A 898 30.63 22.12 25.18
N ASN A 899 30.16 22.71 26.28
CA ASN A 899 30.96 23.60 27.15
C ASN A 899 31.39 24.94 26.52
N ASP A 900 30.85 25.33 25.37
CA ASP A 900 31.12 26.60 24.71
C ASP A 900 29.80 27.33 24.40
N LEU A 901 29.89 28.58 23.97
CA LEU A 901 28.72 29.32 23.48
C LEU A 901 28.28 28.77 22.12
N ALA A 902 27.00 28.39 22.01
CA ALA A 902 26.44 28.02 20.73
C ALA A 902 26.34 29.20 19.78
N THR A 903 26.60 28.97 18.51
CA THR A 903 26.31 29.97 17.47
C THR A 903 24.95 29.68 16.91
N VAL A 904 24.01 30.60 17.07
CA VAL A 904 22.65 30.43 16.63
C VAL A 904 22.31 31.41 15.51
N GLU A 905 21.73 30.87 14.46
CA GLU A 905 21.18 31.65 13.36
C GLU A 905 19.67 31.76 13.53
N PHE A 906 19.21 32.97 13.77
CA PHE A 906 17.81 33.30 13.94
C PHE A 906 17.26 34.00 12.70
N ILE A 907 16.01 33.73 12.41
CA ILE A 907 15.22 34.42 11.41
C ILE A 907 14.24 35.35 12.15
N LEU A 908 14.34 36.60 11.94
CA LEU A 908 13.33 37.55 12.40
C LEU A 908 12.10 37.41 11.51
N ILE A 909 11.01 37.00 12.12
CA ILE A 909 9.71 36.89 11.47
C ILE A 909 9.03 38.26 11.59
N PRO A 910 8.61 38.87 10.47
CA PRO A 910 7.99 40.22 10.46
C PRO A 910 6.59 40.24 11.09
#